data_039952520eb8ad2b4cdbc329bfe83925
#
_entry.id   039952520eb8ad2b4cdbc329bfe83925
#
_cell.length_a   1.000
_cell.length_b   1.000
_cell.length_c   1.000
_cell.angle_alpha   90.00
_cell.angle_beta   90.00
_cell.angle_gamma   90.00
#
_symmetry.space_group_name_H-M   'P 1'
#
loop_
_entity.id
_entity.type
_entity.pdbx_description
1 polymer ?
#
loop_
_entity_poly.entity_id
_entity_poly.type
_entity_poly.pdbx_seq_one_letter_code
_entity_poly.pdbx_strand_id
1 'polypeptide(L)'
;MIRAIIFLAVLSSSLLVAAASLLDLNFDFRNDGWKEFLTRTRGRGETSCVESGSVRALEVPAGISFETQKFPYSRGTIRLSAEVETTGIEPGARPYHVGWIALVFYDAGGRELGHTDLVNTGKASGWKEYVLTIPDVRRDAAGFRLSVQNLGKNGVLRIRNLSLRIDVPDGETLCGDPGFRGDFGVDHWNYVREGVDWDRLALKGSKGEAKYVAGLFPDGGKSLLICNDATFRSNRYPYDGEPLLFGGWAKYHNRTQGKTGWAWANLQLVLFDREGKVIGHHDLTPLEKPEMPWTYFSCFIPAGSLLRSVAGVELWARGFEGSTGEAFFDEIQLIRFSSDSASRKKYDASAATLKLNLSRPDAEAIRPVWNATDISYADKLNSPVVRALLADLRKNGIEHLRLREFFQGCRIVSKLDGEGNPVYNWKTLDPVIDWAVREQGFKLTATMESTPNLMATVPAENPRAHANRTTPRDIRQWGKVVSDTVEHWIERYGLDTVKTWEFECWNEPVSERYFQGTHAEFVQIYEAYLDAMCEVEKRHGCKLNIGTFSGVGNSPLFPLVFEAVKAKGKLASIDFVSMHVYAGFVSSFDSLARNIQTMRKTLENYPELASAPLLITEFNGSSMSNANCDSSVAAAFYVKAARVFLDTGVKRGYYFTPIDYQYARMDQYFTGDLGMFTKNGIPKPVFNSQVLLNKLTGGKRVALDVSNEPADGIAVLDGGTLKLLLTSFDEANLGRKGTIKLAVEVPDAPRFGHCTMYRIDRNHANSYEKYLELGKPVISPETDEQLRRAAAMPPEPFPAFRQRNGKLAFELELPLNSVCYMEFEP
;
A
#
# COMPACT_ATOMS: atom_id res chain seq x y z
N MET A 1 -61.81 -21.46 42.08
CA MET A 1 -60.89 -20.36 41.95
C MET A 1 -59.49 -20.95 41.82
N ILE A 2 -59.10 -21.45 40.62
CA ILE A 2 -57.88 -22.18 40.37
C ILE A 2 -57.09 -21.30 39.42
N ARG A 3 -55.95 -20.78 39.89
CA ARG A 3 -54.95 -20.04 39.05
C ARG A 3 -54.14 -21.06 38.33
N ALA A 4 -54.22 -21.10 37.00
CA ALA A 4 -53.35 -21.82 36.16
C ALA A 4 -52.08 -20.99 35.95
N ILE A 5 -50.92 -21.53 36.34
CA ILE A 5 -49.59 -20.98 36.03
C ILE A 5 -49.20 -21.58 34.70
N ILE A 6 -49.17 -20.74 33.67
CA ILE A 6 -48.59 -21.11 32.38
C ILE A 6 -47.10 -20.84 32.48
N PHE A 7 -46.29 -21.90 32.50
CA PHE A 7 -44.83 -21.84 32.26
C PHE A 7 -44.61 -21.61 30.79
N LEU A 8 -44.27 -20.41 30.41
CA LEU A 8 -43.67 -20.14 29.12
C LEU A 8 -42.21 -20.61 29.15
N ALA A 9 -41.93 -21.78 28.61
CA ALA A 9 -40.58 -22.17 28.24
C ALA A 9 -40.17 -21.35 27.03
N VAL A 10 -39.35 -20.34 27.25
CA VAL A 10 -38.62 -19.67 26.17
C VAL A 10 -37.58 -20.67 25.71
N LEU A 11 -37.90 -21.39 24.64
CA LEU A 11 -36.89 -22.06 23.82
C LEU A 11 -36.02 -20.97 23.21
N SER A 12 -34.87 -20.71 23.81
CA SER A 12 -33.76 -20.05 23.12
C SER A 12 -33.28 -21.01 22.00
N SER A 13 -33.92 -20.88 20.85
CA SER A 13 -33.28 -21.35 19.62
C SER A 13 -32.01 -20.53 19.45
N SER A 14 -30.87 -21.02 19.97
CA SER A 14 -29.59 -20.64 19.46
C SER A 14 -29.58 -21.06 17.97
N LEU A 15 -29.89 -20.10 17.09
CA LEU A 15 -29.48 -20.20 15.70
C LEU A 15 -27.97 -20.43 15.76
N LEU A 16 -27.54 -21.66 15.48
CA LEU A 16 -26.17 -21.92 15.09
C LEU A 16 -25.99 -21.11 13.81
N VAL A 17 -25.44 -19.90 13.93
CA VAL A 17 -24.89 -19.17 12.80
C VAL A 17 -23.82 -20.11 12.25
N ALA A 18 -24.06 -20.65 11.06
CA ALA A 18 -23.06 -21.46 10.41
C ALA A 18 -21.78 -20.62 10.32
N ALA A 19 -20.65 -21.16 10.77
CA ALA A 19 -19.37 -20.47 10.70
C ALA A 19 -19.13 -20.03 9.26
N ALA A 20 -18.73 -18.78 9.05
CA ALA A 20 -18.42 -18.29 7.73
C ALA A 20 -17.24 -19.09 7.15
N SER A 21 -17.30 -19.44 5.87
CA SER A 21 -16.23 -20.12 5.17
C SER A 21 -15.66 -19.21 4.10
N LEU A 22 -14.37 -18.93 4.13
CA LEU A 22 -13.70 -18.10 3.15
C LEU A 22 -13.33 -18.85 1.88
N LEU A 23 -12.89 -20.10 2.00
CA LEU A 23 -12.59 -21.02 0.91
C LEU A 23 -13.43 -22.28 1.11
N ASP A 24 -14.14 -22.73 0.08
CA ASP A 24 -14.88 -23.98 0.08
C ASP A 24 -14.72 -24.67 -1.27
N LEU A 25 -13.74 -25.55 -1.38
CA LEU A 25 -13.38 -26.25 -2.61
C LEU A 25 -13.65 -27.75 -2.44
N ASN A 26 -14.66 -28.24 -3.17
CA ASN A 26 -15.09 -29.62 -3.14
C ASN A 26 -14.86 -30.31 -4.50
N PHE A 27 -14.10 -31.39 -4.50
CA PHE A 27 -13.83 -32.17 -5.68
C PHE A 27 -14.66 -33.46 -5.65
N ASP A 28 -15.70 -33.54 -6.46
CA ASP A 28 -16.51 -34.75 -6.63
C ASP A 28 -16.06 -35.60 -7.82
N PHE A 29 -15.14 -35.09 -8.64
CA PHE A 29 -14.58 -35.77 -9.84
C PHE A 29 -15.61 -36.20 -10.89
N ARG A 30 -16.86 -35.71 -10.87
CA ARG A 30 -17.90 -36.04 -11.84
C ARG A 30 -17.66 -35.49 -13.24
N ASN A 31 -16.98 -34.38 -13.32
CA ASN A 31 -16.60 -33.71 -14.55
C ASN A 31 -15.09 -33.40 -14.55
N ASP A 32 -14.57 -32.90 -15.66
CA ASP A 32 -13.14 -32.59 -15.81
C ASP A 32 -12.73 -31.22 -15.23
N GLY A 33 -13.66 -30.47 -14.63
CA GLY A 33 -13.38 -29.13 -14.04
C GLY A 33 -12.29 -29.14 -12.97
N TRP A 34 -12.16 -30.28 -12.23
CA TRP A 34 -11.10 -30.43 -11.22
C TRP A 34 -9.68 -30.28 -11.78
N LYS A 35 -9.46 -30.51 -13.09
CA LYS A 35 -8.15 -30.40 -13.75
C LYS A 35 -7.63 -28.95 -13.78
N GLU A 36 -8.49 -27.96 -13.70
CA GLU A 36 -8.10 -26.55 -13.60
C GLU A 36 -7.55 -26.19 -12.21
N PHE A 37 -7.93 -26.93 -11.17
CA PHE A 37 -7.58 -26.66 -9.76
C PHE A 37 -6.48 -27.58 -9.26
N LEU A 38 -6.47 -28.82 -9.71
CA LEU A 38 -5.52 -29.86 -9.32
C LEU A 38 -4.69 -30.26 -10.53
N THR A 39 -3.57 -29.53 -10.70
CA THR A 39 -2.72 -29.66 -11.88
C THR A 39 -1.65 -30.72 -11.66
N ARG A 40 -1.41 -31.55 -12.67
CA ARG A 40 -0.34 -32.56 -12.62
C ARG A 40 1.02 -31.89 -12.64
N THR A 41 1.86 -32.19 -11.64
CA THR A 41 3.22 -31.65 -11.51
C THR A 41 4.31 -32.66 -11.82
N ARG A 42 4.00 -33.97 -11.74
CA ARG A 42 4.97 -35.04 -11.99
C ARG A 42 4.33 -36.28 -12.60
N GLY A 43 5.13 -37.03 -13.37
CA GLY A 43 4.79 -38.32 -13.94
C GLY A 43 4.26 -38.27 -15.36
N ARG A 44 4.39 -39.41 -16.11
CA ARG A 44 3.84 -39.61 -17.44
C ARG A 44 2.86 -40.78 -17.36
N GLY A 45 1.72 -40.69 -17.99
CA GLY A 45 0.68 -41.73 -17.99
C GLY A 45 -0.72 -41.12 -17.90
N GLU A 46 -1.71 -41.92 -18.23
CA GLU A 46 -3.11 -41.49 -18.09
C GLU A 46 -3.53 -41.55 -16.61
N THR A 47 -4.18 -40.52 -16.14
CA THR A 47 -4.96 -40.55 -14.89
C THR A 47 -6.42 -40.63 -15.24
N SER A 48 -7.13 -41.52 -14.60
CA SER A 48 -8.55 -41.76 -14.84
C SER A 48 -9.34 -41.38 -13.60
N CYS A 49 -10.56 -40.95 -13.81
CA CYS A 49 -11.57 -40.94 -12.77
C CYS A 49 -12.38 -42.25 -12.95
N VAL A 50 -12.34 -43.08 -11.94
CA VAL A 50 -13.05 -44.38 -11.94
C VAL A 50 -14.35 -44.30 -11.15
N GLU A 51 -15.37 -45.05 -11.58
CA GLU A 51 -16.62 -45.14 -10.81
C GLU A 51 -16.39 -45.93 -9.51
N SER A 52 -16.86 -45.38 -8.41
CA SER A 52 -16.78 -45.98 -7.08
C SER A 52 -18.11 -45.80 -6.33
N GLY A 53 -19.01 -46.75 -6.56
CA GLY A 53 -20.40 -46.65 -6.11
C GLY A 53 -21.18 -45.57 -6.85
N SER A 54 -21.78 -44.63 -6.11
CA SER A 54 -22.51 -43.45 -6.66
C SER A 54 -21.65 -42.22 -6.94
N VAL A 55 -20.34 -42.28 -6.67
CA VAL A 55 -19.39 -41.18 -6.83
C VAL A 55 -18.18 -41.63 -7.66
N ARG A 56 -17.51 -40.66 -8.29
CA ARG A 56 -16.26 -40.95 -9.03
C ARG A 56 -15.05 -40.67 -8.14
N ALA A 57 -13.98 -41.41 -8.33
CA ALA A 57 -12.72 -41.28 -7.61
C ALA A 57 -11.57 -40.95 -8.58
N LEU A 58 -10.72 -40.02 -8.19
CA LEU A 58 -9.46 -39.79 -8.88
C LEU A 58 -8.49 -40.92 -8.57
N GLU A 59 -7.99 -41.59 -9.60
CA GLU A 59 -6.96 -42.63 -9.53
C GLU A 59 -5.58 -41.99 -9.76
N VAL A 60 -4.66 -42.13 -8.80
CA VAL A 60 -3.29 -41.62 -8.84
C VAL A 60 -2.31 -42.78 -8.86
N PRO A 61 -1.87 -43.24 -10.04
CA PRO A 61 -0.89 -44.30 -10.18
C PRO A 61 0.50 -43.92 -9.65
N ALA A 62 1.36 -44.95 -9.50
CA ALA A 62 2.74 -44.75 -9.04
C ALA A 62 3.51 -43.73 -9.90
N GLY A 63 4.28 -42.89 -9.25
CA GLY A 63 5.11 -41.83 -9.86
C GLY A 63 4.34 -40.57 -10.29
N ILE A 64 3.05 -40.45 -9.99
CA ILE A 64 2.23 -39.28 -10.35
C ILE A 64 2.01 -38.38 -9.14
N SER A 65 2.04 -37.09 -9.39
CA SER A 65 1.67 -36.06 -8.40
C SER A 65 0.85 -34.92 -8.99
N PHE A 66 -0.04 -34.37 -8.17
CA PHE A 66 -0.87 -33.22 -8.46
C PHE A 66 -0.71 -32.17 -7.34
N GLU A 67 -0.86 -30.91 -7.70
CA GLU A 67 -0.86 -29.80 -6.77
C GLU A 67 -1.91 -28.77 -7.17
N THR A 68 -2.50 -28.10 -6.16
CA THR A 68 -3.30 -26.90 -6.40
C THR A 68 -2.39 -25.70 -6.62
N GLN A 69 -2.94 -24.60 -7.09
CA GLN A 69 -2.31 -23.30 -6.94
C GLN A 69 -2.06 -23.01 -5.45
N LYS A 70 -1.22 -22.00 -5.17
CA LYS A 70 -1.05 -21.49 -3.80
C LYS A 70 -2.26 -20.63 -3.45
N PHE A 71 -2.91 -20.95 -2.36
CA PHE A 71 -4.00 -20.17 -1.79
C PHE A 71 -3.43 -19.15 -0.81
N PRO A 72 -3.83 -17.87 -0.87
CA PRO A 72 -3.49 -16.91 0.16
C PRO A 72 -4.15 -17.31 1.48
N TYR A 73 -3.44 -17.06 2.58
CA TYR A 73 -3.94 -17.31 3.93
C TYR A 73 -3.67 -16.10 4.82
N SER A 74 -4.71 -15.65 5.51
CA SER A 74 -4.59 -14.55 6.47
C SER A 74 -5.16 -14.91 7.83
N ARG A 75 -6.20 -15.76 7.88
CA ARG A 75 -6.85 -16.17 9.13
C ARG A 75 -7.80 -17.34 8.88
N GLY A 76 -8.24 -18.00 9.97
CA GLY A 76 -9.25 -19.05 9.98
C GLY A 76 -8.69 -20.46 10.22
N THR A 77 -9.57 -21.39 10.40
CA THR A 77 -9.27 -22.82 10.57
C THR A 77 -9.25 -23.51 9.22
N ILE A 78 -8.14 -24.11 8.82
CA ILE A 78 -8.09 -24.92 7.60
C ILE A 78 -8.61 -26.33 7.91
N ARG A 79 -9.56 -26.80 7.08
CA ARG A 79 -10.06 -28.18 7.11
C ARG A 79 -9.79 -28.83 5.77
N LEU A 80 -9.14 -29.99 5.80
CA LEU A 80 -8.94 -30.85 4.64
C LEU A 80 -9.52 -32.22 4.95
N SER A 81 -10.40 -32.73 4.09
CA SER A 81 -10.92 -34.09 4.24
C SER A 81 -10.95 -34.82 2.90
N ALA A 82 -10.83 -36.12 2.94
CA ALA A 82 -10.94 -37.00 1.77
C ALA A 82 -11.30 -38.43 2.20
N GLU A 83 -11.99 -39.13 1.34
CA GLU A 83 -12.04 -40.61 1.40
C GLU A 83 -10.95 -41.18 0.51
N VAL A 84 -10.14 -42.08 1.08
CA VAL A 84 -8.94 -42.61 0.40
C VAL A 84 -8.94 -44.15 0.45
N GLU A 85 -8.59 -44.73 -0.68
CA GLU A 85 -8.31 -46.17 -0.84
C GLU A 85 -6.91 -46.36 -1.41
N THR A 86 -6.19 -47.38 -0.96
CA THR A 86 -4.87 -47.74 -1.51
C THR A 86 -4.78 -49.22 -1.84
N THR A 87 -4.17 -49.60 -2.96
CA THR A 87 -3.96 -50.97 -3.39
C THR A 87 -2.65 -51.60 -2.88
N GLY A 88 -1.98 -50.95 -1.93
CA GLY A 88 -0.65 -51.34 -1.47
C GLY A 88 0.43 -50.70 -2.32
N ILE A 89 1.09 -49.68 -1.74
CA ILE A 89 2.12 -48.87 -2.42
C ILE A 89 3.47 -49.20 -1.83
N GLU A 90 4.36 -49.79 -2.59
CA GLU A 90 5.73 -50.04 -2.18
C GLU A 90 6.51 -48.71 -2.17
N PRO A 91 7.33 -48.45 -1.16
CA PRO A 91 8.13 -47.25 -1.10
C PRO A 91 8.98 -47.03 -2.36
N GLY A 92 9.00 -45.77 -2.84
CA GLY A 92 9.84 -45.33 -3.96
C GLY A 92 11.34 -45.26 -3.61
N ALA A 93 12.00 -44.20 -4.07
CA ALA A 93 13.43 -43.98 -3.82
C ALA A 93 13.78 -43.75 -2.33
N ARG A 94 12.81 -43.46 -1.50
CA ARG A 94 12.96 -43.24 -0.05
C ARG A 94 11.79 -43.93 0.67
N PRO A 95 11.94 -44.36 1.95
CA PRO A 95 10.90 -45.04 2.71
C PRO A 95 9.56 -44.33 2.82
N TYR A 96 9.59 -43.00 2.79
CA TYR A 96 8.41 -42.11 2.87
C TYR A 96 7.83 -41.75 1.49
N HIS A 97 8.38 -42.25 0.40
CA HIS A 97 7.81 -42.11 -0.96
C HIS A 97 6.70 -43.13 -1.18
N VAL A 98 5.53 -42.85 -0.60
CA VAL A 98 4.31 -43.64 -0.64
C VAL A 98 3.14 -42.78 -1.12
N GLY A 99 1.91 -43.19 -0.90
CA GLY A 99 0.72 -42.37 -1.13
C GLY A 99 0.67 -41.22 -0.11
N TRP A 100 0.59 -39.98 -0.57
CA TRP A 100 0.69 -38.81 0.26
C TRP A 100 -0.30 -37.72 -0.16
N ILE A 101 -1.05 -37.17 0.83
CA ILE A 101 -1.94 -36.01 0.69
C ILE A 101 -1.62 -35.08 1.82
N ALA A 102 -1.25 -33.83 1.52
CA ALA A 102 -0.82 -32.86 2.53
C ALA A 102 -1.10 -31.41 2.12
N LEU A 103 -1.12 -30.55 3.12
CA LEU A 103 -1.03 -29.09 2.94
C LEU A 103 0.42 -28.66 3.09
N VAL A 104 0.92 -27.93 2.12
CA VAL A 104 2.28 -27.35 2.12
C VAL A 104 2.16 -25.84 2.32
N PHE A 105 2.85 -25.30 3.33
CA PHE A 105 2.75 -23.88 3.74
C PHE A 105 3.89 -23.06 3.20
N TYR A 106 3.61 -21.78 2.94
CA TYR A 106 4.54 -20.81 2.39
C TYR A 106 4.49 -19.50 3.14
N ASP A 107 5.64 -18.82 3.28
CA ASP A 107 5.70 -17.45 3.74
C ASP A 107 5.27 -16.46 2.64
N ALA A 108 5.23 -15.16 2.99
CA ALA A 108 4.87 -14.10 2.06
C ALA A 108 5.83 -13.98 0.85
N GLY A 109 7.08 -14.44 0.98
CA GLY A 109 8.06 -14.53 -0.11
C GLY A 109 7.92 -15.77 -0.98
N GLY A 110 6.98 -16.66 -0.66
CA GLY A 110 6.75 -17.91 -1.40
C GLY A 110 7.69 -19.05 -1.05
N ARG A 111 8.53 -18.91 -0.01
CA ARG A 111 9.42 -19.97 0.51
C ARG A 111 8.58 -21.00 1.26
N GLU A 112 8.86 -22.28 1.03
CA GLU A 112 8.22 -23.37 1.75
C GLU A 112 8.63 -23.40 3.22
N LEU A 113 7.62 -23.44 4.10
CA LEU A 113 7.77 -23.46 5.55
C LEU A 113 7.65 -24.88 6.15
N GLY A 114 7.15 -25.84 5.35
CA GLY A 114 6.86 -27.20 5.75
C GLY A 114 5.47 -27.63 5.33
N HIS A 115 5.07 -28.81 5.81
CA HIS A 115 3.79 -29.43 5.45
C HIS A 115 3.10 -30.08 6.65
N THR A 116 1.79 -30.36 6.48
CA THR A 116 1.00 -31.18 7.41
C THR A 116 0.24 -32.23 6.63
N ASP A 117 0.41 -33.49 7.00
CA ASP A 117 -0.12 -34.64 6.28
C ASP A 117 -1.58 -34.92 6.65
N LEU A 118 -2.44 -35.10 5.66
CA LEU A 118 -3.73 -35.76 5.80
C LEU A 118 -3.54 -37.30 5.74
N VAL A 119 -2.77 -37.74 4.75
CA VAL A 119 -2.47 -39.15 4.49
C VAL A 119 -1.00 -39.30 4.13
N ASN A 120 -0.34 -40.31 4.72
CA ASN A 120 1.01 -40.75 4.36
C ASN A 120 1.08 -42.26 4.57
N THR A 121 0.78 -43.03 3.55
CA THR A 121 0.65 -44.51 3.68
C THR A 121 1.01 -45.28 2.42
N GLY A 122 1.66 -46.43 2.62
CA GLY A 122 1.86 -47.45 1.60
C GLY A 122 1.03 -48.73 1.84
N LYS A 123 0.31 -48.83 2.95
CA LYS A 123 -0.47 -50.03 3.30
C LYS A 123 -1.74 -50.11 2.45
N ALA A 124 -2.05 -51.29 1.94
CA ALA A 124 -3.32 -51.53 1.29
C ALA A 124 -4.50 -51.32 2.26
N SER A 125 -5.52 -50.65 1.81
CA SER A 125 -6.72 -50.38 2.59
C SER A 125 -7.91 -50.21 1.64
N GLY A 126 -9.09 -50.62 2.07
CA GLY A 126 -10.35 -50.15 1.48
C GLY A 126 -10.59 -48.66 1.81
N TRP A 127 -11.69 -48.13 1.34
CA TRP A 127 -12.09 -46.75 1.56
C TRP A 127 -12.12 -46.37 3.03
N LYS A 128 -11.40 -45.29 3.38
CA LYS A 128 -11.34 -44.69 4.70
C LYS A 128 -11.44 -43.17 4.59
N GLU A 129 -12.24 -42.56 5.46
CA GLU A 129 -12.28 -41.13 5.61
C GLU A 129 -11.10 -40.64 6.46
N TYR A 130 -10.49 -39.58 6.01
CA TYR A 130 -9.44 -38.83 6.71
C TYR A 130 -9.86 -37.36 6.84
N VAL A 131 -9.64 -36.78 8.01
CA VAL A 131 -9.94 -35.37 8.30
C VAL A 131 -8.75 -34.74 9.00
N LEU A 132 -8.28 -33.65 8.47
CA LEU A 132 -7.24 -32.79 9.04
C LEU A 132 -7.86 -31.44 9.38
N THR A 133 -7.70 -30.99 10.63
CA THR A 133 -8.15 -29.66 11.08
C THR A 133 -6.95 -28.92 11.66
N ILE A 134 -6.66 -27.74 11.13
CA ILE A 134 -5.56 -26.87 11.57
C ILE A 134 -6.18 -25.57 12.07
N PRO A 135 -6.44 -25.43 13.39
CA PRO A 135 -7.07 -24.23 13.96
C PRO A 135 -6.13 -23.02 13.95
N ASP A 136 -4.83 -23.28 14.18
CA ASP A 136 -3.80 -22.25 14.22
C ASP A 136 -2.70 -22.60 13.23
N VAL A 137 -2.73 -21.98 12.07
CA VAL A 137 -1.62 -22.01 11.12
C VAL A 137 -0.47 -21.19 11.68
N ARG A 138 0.78 -21.63 11.43
CA ARG A 138 1.95 -20.87 11.88
C ARG A 138 1.86 -19.41 11.45
N ARG A 139 2.28 -18.51 12.34
CA ARG A 139 2.14 -17.04 12.17
C ARG A 139 2.86 -16.45 10.95
N ASP A 140 3.91 -17.16 10.48
CA ASP A 140 4.71 -16.76 9.31
C ASP A 140 4.14 -17.30 7.98
N ALA A 141 3.10 -18.13 8.01
CA ALA A 141 2.46 -18.62 6.80
C ALA A 141 1.53 -17.54 6.21
N ALA A 142 1.80 -17.19 4.95
CA ALA A 142 0.99 -16.28 4.15
C ALA A 142 0.20 -16.99 3.05
N GLY A 143 0.42 -18.29 2.87
CA GLY A 143 -0.30 -19.11 1.91
C GLY A 143 -0.02 -20.60 2.08
N PHE A 144 -0.82 -21.41 1.40
CA PHE A 144 -0.65 -22.86 1.37
C PHE A 144 -1.12 -23.43 0.03
N ARG A 145 -0.78 -24.67 -0.24
CA ARG A 145 -1.34 -25.47 -1.35
C ARG A 145 -1.65 -26.89 -0.89
N LEU A 146 -2.58 -27.55 -1.57
CA LEU A 146 -2.83 -28.98 -1.45
C LEU A 146 -1.89 -29.73 -2.40
N SER A 147 -1.23 -30.76 -1.88
CA SER A 147 -0.41 -31.69 -2.67
C SER A 147 -0.95 -33.11 -2.53
N VAL A 148 -1.11 -33.81 -3.67
CA VAL A 148 -1.55 -35.18 -3.77
C VAL A 148 -0.54 -35.96 -4.57
N GLN A 149 0.09 -36.97 -3.98
CA GLN A 149 1.19 -37.68 -4.62
C GLN A 149 1.11 -39.19 -4.38
N ASN A 150 1.51 -39.95 -5.39
CA ASN A 150 1.90 -41.37 -5.23
C ASN A 150 3.33 -41.53 -5.75
N LEU A 151 4.31 -41.39 -4.86
CA LEU A 151 5.74 -41.52 -5.17
C LEU A 151 6.27 -42.94 -5.01
N GLY A 152 5.40 -43.94 -4.79
CA GLY A 152 5.74 -45.34 -4.70
C GLY A 152 6.28 -45.90 -6.03
N LYS A 153 6.80 -47.13 -5.96
CA LYS A 153 7.22 -47.90 -7.16
C LYS A 153 6.06 -48.53 -7.91
N ASN A 154 5.00 -48.84 -7.20
CA ASN A 154 3.79 -49.50 -7.69
C ASN A 154 2.58 -49.09 -6.86
N GLY A 155 1.45 -49.70 -7.11
CA GLY A 155 0.19 -49.47 -6.41
C GLY A 155 -0.52 -48.20 -6.84
N VAL A 156 -1.71 -48.03 -6.33
CA VAL A 156 -2.59 -46.89 -6.69
C VAL A 156 -3.15 -46.27 -5.45
N LEU A 157 -3.17 -44.94 -5.45
CA LEU A 157 -3.88 -44.07 -4.49
C LEU A 157 -5.18 -43.63 -5.18
N ARG A 158 -6.35 -43.92 -4.56
CA ARG A 158 -7.65 -43.44 -5.05
C ARG A 158 -8.26 -42.47 -4.04
N ILE A 159 -8.85 -41.40 -4.54
CA ILE A 159 -9.37 -40.29 -3.74
C ILE A 159 -10.77 -39.95 -4.23
N ARG A 160 -11.71 -39.78 -3.31
CA ARG A 160 -13.05 -39.22 -3.58
C ARG A 160 -13.47 -38.29 -2.46
N ASN A 161 -14.48 -37.48 -2.67
CA ASN A 161 -15.02 -36.55 -1.69
C ASN A 161 -13.90 -35.68 -1.06
N LEU A 162 -12.95 -35.22 -1.89
CA LEU A 162 -11.86 -34.34 -1.45
C LEU A 162 -12.42 -32.93 -1.22
N SER A 163 -12.27 -32.41 0.00
CA SER A 163 -12.77 -31.10 0.40
C SER A 163 -11.67 -30.31 1.11
N LEU A 164 -11.52 -29.03 0.75
CA LEU A 164 -10.59 -28.10 1.33
C LEU A 164 -11.32 -26.80 1.68
N ARG A 165 -11.38 -26.42 2.97
CA ARG A 165 -12.11 -25.29 3.48
C ARG A 165 -11.26 -24.42 4.40
N ILE A 166 -11.56 -23.12 4.42
CA ILE A 166 -11.11 -22.19 5.47
C ILE A 166 -12.33 -21.67 6.22
N ASP A 167 -12.52 -22.15 7.44
CA ASP A 167 -13.62 -21.73 8.32
C ASP A 167 -13.16 -20.54 9.18
N VAL A 168 -14.01 -19.51 9.27
CA VAL A 168 -13.79 -18.31 10.11
C VAL A 168 -14.94 -18.18 11.12
N PRO A 169 -14.86 -18.88 12.24
CA PRO A 169 -15.98 -19.04 13.16
C PRO A 169 -16.40 -17.74 13.88
N ASP A 170 -15.50 -16.77 13.96
CA ASP A 170 -15.71 -15.43 14.55
C ASP A 170 -16.13 -14.37 13.51
N GLY A 171 -16.36 -14.79 12.26
CA GLY A 171 -16.77 -13.91 11.16
C GLY A 171 -18.28 -14.00 10.88
N GLU A 172 -18.89 -12.85 10.59
CA GLU A 172 -20.25 -12.74 10.07
C GLU A 172 -20.18 -12.55 8.55
N THR A 173 -20.79 -13.46 7.80
CA THR A 173 -20.90 -13.29 6.34
C THR A 173 -21.92 -12.21 6.02
N LEU A 174 -21.46 -11.07 5.50
CA LEU A 174 -22.33 -9.98 5.05
C LEU A 174 -22.89 -10.27 3.65
N CYS A 175 -22.03 -10.73 2.76
CA CYS A 175 -22.37 -11.12 1.41
C CYS A 175 -21.67 -12.44 1.11
N GLY A 176 -22.41 -13.39 0.63
CA GLY A 176 -21.87 -14.68 0.18
C GLY A 176 -23.00 -15.46 -0.47
N ASP A 177 -22.77 -15.89 -1.69
CA ASP A 177 -23.55 -16.93 -2.34
C ASP A 177 -22.53 -17.88 -2.95
N PRO A 178 -21.96 -18.78 -2.12
CA PRO A 178 -20.99 -19.76 -2.57
C PRO A 178 -21.55 -20.55 -3.74
N GLY A 179 -20.84 -20.48 -4.89
CA GLY A 179 -21.23 -21.15 -6.11
C GLY A 179 -22.47 -20.58 -6.80
N PHE A 180 -22.90 -19.36 -6.49
CA PHE A 180 -24.05 -18.69 -7.12
C PHE A 180 -25.24 -19.66 -7.38
N ARG A 181 -25.57 -20.46 -6.37
CA ARG A 181 -26.58 -21.54 -6.47
C ARG A 181 -28.00 -21.01 -6.58
N GLY A 182 -28.21 -19.73 -6.23
CA GLY A 182 -29.46 -19.02 -6.37
C GLY A 182 -29.78 -18.62 -7.80
N ASP A 183 -31.00 -18.11 -8.01
CA ASP A 183 -31.42 -17.51 -9.25
C ASP A 183 -31.00 -16.03 -9.35
N PHE A 184 -30.99 -15.49 -10.54
CA PHE A 184 -30.73 -14.09 -10.82
C PHE A 184 -31.67 -13.20 -9.99
N GLY A 185 -31.14 -12.27 -9.20
CA GLY A 185 -31.95 -11.40 -8.35
C GLY A 185 -32.06 -11.82 -6.91
N VAL A 186 -31.22 -12.74 -6.44
CA VAL A 186 -31.17 -13.16 -5.03
C VAL A 186 -30.71 -12.04 -4.14
N ASP A 187 -31.09 -12.14 -2.89
CA ASP A 187 -31.13 -11.12 -1.82
C ASP A 187 -29.87 -10.24 -1.63
N HIS A 188 -28.72 -10.61 -2.18
CA HIS A 188 -27.44 -9.93 -1.94
C HIS A 188 -26.84 -9.22 -3.15
N TRP A 189 -27.31 -9.50 -4.41
CA TRP A 189 -26.71 -8.98 -5.62
C TRP A 189 -27.72 -8.33 -6.56
N ASN A 190 -27.34 -7.19 -7.13
CA ASN A 190 -28.17 -6.44 -8.06
C ASN A 190 -27.42 -6.18 -9.36
N TYR A 191 -28.04 -6.52 -10.49
CA TYR A 191 -27.52 -6.19 -11.79
C TYR A 191 -27.73 -4.72 -12.13
N VAL A 192 -26.69 -4.05 -12.54
CA VAL A 192 -26.71 -2.64 -12.92
C VAL A 192 -26.27 -2.51 -14.38
N ARG A 193 -27.21 -2.24 -15.27
CA ARG A 193 -26.93 -2.04 -16.70
C ARG A 193 -26.35 -0.69 -17.03
N GLU A 194 -26.70 0.33 -16.25
CA GLU A 194 -26.24 1.69 -16.44
C GLU A 194 -25.21 2.03 -15.34
N GLY A 195 -24.13 2.67 -15.79
CA GLY A 195 -23.03 2.98 -14.89
C GLY A 195 -23.44 3.92 -13.77
N VAL A 196 -22.83 3.75 -12.64
CA VAL A 196 -22.91 4.69 -11.52
C VAL A 196 -22.01 5.86 -11.82
N ASP A 197 -22.54 7.07 -11.67
CA ASP A 197 -21.77 8.30 -11.84
C ASP A 197 -20.77 8.46 -10.68
N TRP A 198 -19.61 7.91 -10.90
CA TRP A 198 -18.44 8.20 -10.08
C TRP A 198 -17.74 9.38 -10.71
N ASP A 199 -17.84 10.56 -10.25
CA ASP A 199 -17.18 11.77 -10.73
C ASP A 199 -16.33 11.69 -12.04
N ARG A 200 -15.88 10.53 -12.48
CA ARG A 200 -15.10 10.27 -13.71
C ARG A 200 -15.20 8.84 -14.25
N LEU A 201 -15.89 7.95 -13.56
CA LEU A 201 -16.02 6.54 -13.91
C LEU A 201 -17.45 6.20 -14.38
N ALA A 202 -18.22 7.22 -14.72
CA ALA A 202 -19.56 7.07 -15.24
C ALA A 202 -19.56 6.20 -16.50
N LEU A 203 -20.15 5.03 -16.40
CA LEU A 203 -20.41 4.15 -17.53
C LEU A 203 -21.74 4.56 -18.17
N LYS A 204 -21.74 5.61 -18.97
CA LYS A 204 -22.91 5.96 -19.77
C LYS A 204 -22.99 5.03 -20.98
N GLY A 205 -24.09 4.29 -21.09
CA GLY A 205 -24.37 3.47 -22.24
C GLY A 205 -23.65 2.11 -22.27
N SER A 206 -23.53 1.45 -21.10
CA SER A 206 -23.02 0.09 -21.01
C SER A 206 -23.73 -0.84 -21.99
N LYS A 207 -22.94 -1.56 -22.80
CA LYS A 207 -23.40 -2.60 -23.74
C LYS A 207 -23.07 -4.01 -23.21
N GLY A 208 -22.57 -4.08 -21.99
CA GLY A 208 -22.17 -5.32 -21.38
C GLY A 208 -23.33 -6.17 -20.89
N GLU A 209 -23.05 -7.41 -20.59
CA GLU A 209 -23.98 -8.38 -20.04
C GLU A 209 -23.37 -9.01 -18.78
N ALA A 210 -24.18 -9.18 -17.74
CA ALA A 210 -23.87 -10.01 -16.59
C ALA A 210 -24.89 -11.13 -16.49
N LYS A 211 -24.43 -12.36 -16.35
CA LYS A 211 -25.30 -13.55 -16.26
C LYS A 211 -24.63 -14.68 -15.47
N TYR A 212 -25.45 -15.58 -14.95
CA TYR A 212 -24.95 -16.84 -14.39
C TYR A 212 -24.74 -17.90 -15.47
N VAL A 213 -23.60 -18.59 -15.41
CA VAL A 213 -23.19 -19.66 -16.32
C VAL A 213 -22.97 -20.94 -15.51
N ALA A 214 -23.58 -22.04 -15.90
CA ALA A 214 -23.49 -23.30 -15.19
C ALA A 214 -22.23 -24.09 -15.54
N GLY A 215 -21.73 -24.88 -14.57
CA GLY A 215 -20.78 -25.97 -14.80
C GLY A 215 -19.33 -25.60 -15.04
N LEU A 216 -18.92 -24.37 -14.78
CA LEU A 216 -17.53 -23.93 -14.98
C LEU A 216 -16.66 -24.12 -13.72
N PHE A 217 -17.27 -24.19 -12.54
CA PHE A 217 -16.58 -24.40 -11.28
C PHE A 217 -16.70 -25.86 -10.83
N PRO A 218 -15.76 -26.44 -10.03
CA PRO A 218 -15.72 -27.87 -9.70
C PRO A 218 -16.94 -28.41 -8.96
N ASP A 219 -17.65 -27.58 -8.23
CA ASP A 219 -18.84 -27.96 -7.49
C ASP A 219 -20.09 -28.14 -8.38
N GLY A 220 -19.98 -27.80 -9.68
CA GLY A 220 -21.08 -27.87 -10.64
C GLY A 220 -22.13 -26.78 -10.48
N GLY A 221 -21.86 -25.77 -9.64
CA GLY A 221 -22.71 -24.59 -9.45
C GLY A 221 -22.74 -23.64 -10.65
N LYS A 222 -23.19 -22.42 -10.41
CA LYS A 222 -23.20 -21.33 -11.41
C LYS A 222 -22.12 -20.32 -11.06
N SER A 223 -21.33 -19.90 -12.03
CA SER A 223 -20.40 -18.79 -11.91
C SER A 223 -21.01 -17.51 -12.45
N LEU A 224 -20.67 -16.35 -11.89
CA LEU A 224 -21.05 -15.05 -12.43
C LEU A 224 -20.13 -14.71 -13.60
N LEU A 225 -20.70 -14.51 -14.78
CA LEU A 225 -20.00 -14.00 -15.96
C LEU A 225 -20.29 -12.52 -16.13
N ILE A 226 -19.24 -11.72 -16.22
CA ILE A 226 -19.26 -10.32 -16.62
C ILE A 226 -18.64 -10.21 -18.01
N CYS A 227 -19.45 -9.77 -18.97
CA CYS A 227 -19.01 -9.47 -20.33
C CYS A 227 -18.90 -7.96 -20.53
N ASN A 228 -17.78 -7.53 -21.15
CA ASN A 228 -17.55 -6.14 -21.50
C ASN A 228 -17.69 -5.19 -20.29
N ASP A 229 -18.49 -4.14 -20.40
CA ASP A 229 -18.63 -3.07 -19.42
C ASP A 229 -19.82 -3.24 -18.45
N ALA A 230 -20.30 -4.46 -18.25
CA ALA A 230 -21.35 -4.73 -17.27
C ALA A 230 -20.86 -4.59 -15.82
N THR A 231 -21.78 -4.26 -14.92
CA THR A 231 -21.50 -4.21 -13.48
C THR A 231 -22.57 -4.96 -12.70
N PHE A 232 -22.15 -5.79 -11.80
CA PHE A 232 -22.99 -6.53 -10.86
C PHE A 232 -22.54 -6.18 -9.43
N ARG A 233 -23.44 -5.77 -8.55
CA ARG A 233 -23.12 -5.27 -7.22
C ARG A 233 -23.96 -5.90 -6.14
N SER A 234 -23.38 -6.08 -4.96
CA SER A 234 -24.07 -6.50 -3.76
C SER A 234 -24.97 -5.39 -3.20
N ASN A 235 -25.76 -5.72 -2.18
CA ASN A 235 -26.35 -4.73 -1.30
C ASN A 235 -25.25 -3.92 -0.60
N ARG A 236 -25.63 -2.72 -0.10
CA ARG A 236 -24.76 -1.91 0.73
C ARG A 236 -24.86 -2.36 2.17
N TYR A 237 -23.71 -2.72 2.75
CA TYR A 237 -23.61 -3.13 4.15
C TYR A 237 -23.09 -1.97 5.00
N PRO A 238 -23.73 -1.67 6.15
CA PRO A 238 -23.21 -0.68 7.10
C PRO A 238 -21.80 -1.07 7.56
N TYR A 239 -20.92 -0.07 7.69
CA TYR A 239 -19.55 -0.24 8.16
C TYR A 239 -19.22 0.77 9.25
N ASP A 240 -18.64 0.30 10.36
CA ASP A 240 -18.24 1.13 11.51
C ASP A 240 -16.79 0.84 11.99
N GLY A 241 -15.93 0.44 11.08
CA GLY A 241 -14.50 0.28 11.36
C GLY A 241 -14.06 -1.12 11.74
N GLU A 242 -14.93 -2.10 11.68
CA GLU A 242 -14.64 -3.50 11.96
C GLU A 242 -13.66 -4.08 10.93
N PRO A 243 -12.90 -5.13 11.29
CA PRO A 243 -12.10 -5.86 10.31
C PRO A 243 -13.02 -6.50 9.27
N LEU A 244 -12.58 -6.47 8.01
CA LEU A 244 -13.25 -7.12 6.89
C LEU A 244 -12.31 -8.12 6.22
N LEU A 245 -12.88 -9.20 5.72
CA LEU A 245 -12.22 -10.14 4.83
C LEU A 245 -13.12 -10.33 3.62
N PHE A 246 -12.61 -10.07 2.44
CA PHE A 246 -13.34 -10.37 1.21
C PHE A 246 -12.47 -11.20 0.28
N GLY A 247 -13.11 -12.10 -0.47
CA GLY A 247 -12.42 -13.05 -1.32
C GLY A 247 -13.35 -13.68 -2.35
N GLY A 248 -12.76 -14.46 -3.23
CA GLY A 248 -13.48 -15.19 -4.26
C GLY A 248 -12.54 -15.70 -5.34
N TRP A 249 -13.10 -16.47 -6.26
CA TRP A 249 -12.43 -16.98 -7.43
C TRP A 249 -12.68 -16.08 -8.63
N ALA A 250 -11.68 -15.93 -9.47
CA ALA A 250 -11.80 -15.25 -10.75
C ALA A 250 -11.09 -16.02 -11.86
N LYS A 251 -11.68 -16.00 -13.06
CA LYS A 251 -11.11 -16.56 -14.31
C LYS A 251 -11.32 -15.54 -15.42
N TYR A 252 -10.33 -15.35 -16.28
CA TYR A 252 -10.39 -14.39 -17.37
C TYR A 252 -10.16 -15.05 -18.71
N HIS A 253 -10.91 -14.60 -19.71
CA HIS A 253 -10.78 -15.09 -21.08
C HIS A 253 -10.90 -13.94 -22.08
N ASN A 254 -9.88 -13.79 -22.95
CA ASN A 254 -9.82 -12.77 -24.01
C ASN A 254 -10.13 -11.34 -23.54
N ARG A 255 -9.76 -10.98 -22.30
CA ARG A 255 -10.02 -9.63 -21.78
C ARG A 255 -9.14 -8.62 -22.48
N THR A 256 -9.74 -7.47 -22.77
CA THR A 256 -9.01 -6.29 -23.21
C THR A 256 -9.22 -5.14 -22.24
N GLN A 257 -8.26 -4.25 -22.27
CA GLN A 257 -8.31 -3.00 -21.54
C GLN A 257 -9.43 -2.12 -22.04
N GLY A 258 -10.12 -1.41 -21.14
CA GLY A 258 -11.08 -0.37 -21.50
C GLY A 258 -10.41 0.91 -22.00
N LYS A 259 -11.19 1.97 -22.14
CA LYS A 259 -10.72 3.25 -22.69
C LYS A 259 -9.61 3.92 -21.90
N THR A 260 -9.50 3.63 -20.62
CA THR A 260 -8.43 4.14 -19.74
C THR A 260 -7.44 3.03 -19.41
N GLY A 261 -6.16 3.37 -19.29
CA GLY A 261 -5.07 2.41 -19.13
C GLY A 261 -5.11 1.51 -17.88
N TRP A 262 -6.09 1.73 -17.00
CA TRP A 262 -6.33 0.95 -15.77
C TRP A 262 -7.72 0.29 -15.76
N ALA A 263 -8.50 0.41 -16.82
CA ALA A 263 -9.89 -0.03 -16.88
C ALA A 263 -10.01 -1.50 -17.34
N TRP A 264 -9.79 -2.42 -16.44
CA TRP A 264 -9.96 -3.86 -16.62
C TRP A 264 -11.10 -4.39 -15.75
N ALA A 265 -11.83 -5.41 -16.23
CA ALA A 265 -12.85 -6.05 -15.40
C ALA A 265 -12.23 -6.63 -14.12
N ASN A 266 -12.86 -6.41 -12.95
CA ASN A 266 -12.37 -6.87 -11.66
C ASN A 266 -13.47 -7.05 -10.61
N LEU A 267 -13.08 -7.59 -9.46
CA LEU A 267 -13.87 -7.63 -8.23
C LEU A 267 -13.33 -6.56 -7.27
N GLN A 268 -14.18 -5.68 -6.80
CA GLN A 268 -13.83 -4.53 -5.96
C GLN A 268 -14.69 -4.49 -4.70
N LEU A 269 -14.08 -4.06 -3.59
CA LEU A 269 -14.81 -3.55 -2.42
C LEU A 269 -14.93 -2.04 -2.57
N VAL A 270 -16.14 -1.53 -2.71
CA VAL A 270 -16.44 -0.10 -2.93
C VAL A 270 -16.88 0.54 -1.63
N LEU A 271 -16.34 1.72 -1.32
CA LEU A 271 -16.48 2.42 -0.06
C LEU A 271 -17.40 3.63 -0.20
N PHE A 272 -18.34 3.78 0.71
CA PHE A 272 -19.35 4.84 0.71
C PHE A 272 -19.30 5.67 1.99
N ASP A 273 -19.54 6.98 1.86
CA ASP A 273 -19.77 7.85 3.01
C ASP A 273 -21.21 7.77 3.52
N ARG A 274 -21.54 8.56 4.56
CA ARG A 274 -22.88 8.61 5.18
C ARG A 274 -23.96 9.13 4.23
N GLU A 275 -23.59 9.93 3.25
CA GLU A 275 -24.50 10.46 2.23
C GLU A 275 -24.69 9.49 1.05
N GLY A 276 -24.00 8.37 1.08
CA GLY A 276 -24.06 7.36 0.02
C GLY A 276 -23.20 7.70 -1.20
N LYS A 277 -22.26 8.64 -1.08
CA LYS A 277 -21.28 8.96 -2.11
C LYS A 277 -20.13 7.94 -2.06
N VAL A 278 -19.66 7.50 -3.23
CA VAL A 278 -18.44 6.69 -3.32
C VAL A 278 -17.23 7.55 -2.97
N ILE A 279 -16.40 7.07 -2.06
CA ILE A 279 -15.19 7.75 -1.60
C ILE A 279 -13.92 6.94 -1.81
N GLY A 280 -14.03 5.70 -2.31
CA GLY A 280 -12.88 4.87 -2.63
C GLY A 280 -13.26 3.45 -2.98
N HIS A 281 -12.27 2.63 -3.28
CA HIS A 281 -12.41 1.19 -3.52
C HIS A 281 -11.09 0.45 -3.25
N HIS A 282 -11.20 -0.87 -3.06
CA HIS A 282 -10.07 -1.80 -3.06
C HIS A 282 -10.28 -2.85 -4.14
N ASP A 283 -9.31 -2.99 -5.02
CA ASP A 283 -9.31 -4.03 -6.05
C ASP A 283 -8.83 -5.36 -5.46
N LEU A 284 -9.56 -6.43 -5.72
CA LEU A 284 -9.19 -7.77 -5.26
C LEU A 284 -8.39 -8.53 -6.32
N THR A 285 -8.80 -8.44 -7.59
CA THR A 285 -8.23 -9.25 -8.66
C THR A 285 -7.24 -8.45 -9.51
N PRO A 286 -6.24 -9.12 -10.15
CA PRO A 286 -5.27 -8.43 -11.00
C PRO A 286 -5.95 -7.74 -12.18
N LEU A 287 -5.58 -6.48 -12.41
CA LEU A 287 -6.21 -5.66 -13.44
C LEU A 287 -5.68 -6.00 -14.85
N GLU A 288 -4.40 -6.32 -15.00
CA GLU A 288 -3.68 -6.30 -16.30
C GLU A 288 -3.46 -7.69 -16.91
N LYS A 289 -4.38 -8.66 -16.71
CA LYS A 289 -4.27 -9.99 -17.31
C LYS A 289 -5.37 -10.25 -18.32
N PRO A 290 -5.04 -10.46 -19.62
CA PRO A 290 -6.02 -10.85 -20.64
C PRO A 290 -6.55 -12.27 -20.45
N GLU A 291 -5.69 -13.18 -19.99
CA GLU A 291 -6.01 -14.58 -19.70
C GLU A 291 -5.61 -14.93 -18.27
N MET A 292 -6.46 -15.64 -17.55
CA MET A 292 -6.18 -16.15 -16.22
C MET A 292 -7.04 -17.39 -15.95
N PRO A 293 -6.44 -18.52 -15.55
CA PRO A 293 -7.20 -19.68 -15.09
C PRO A 293 -7.91 -19.33 -13.78
N TRP A 294 -8.82 -20.18 -13.31
CA TRP A 294 -9.43 -20.03 -12.00
C TRP A 294 -8.36 -19.78 -10.94
N THR A 295 -8.41 -18.60 -10.33
CA THR A 295 -7.44 -18.15 -9.34
C THR A 295 -8.20 -17.58 -8.14
N TYR A 296 -7.84 -18.07 -6.94
CA TYR A 296 -8.42 -17.57 -5.70
C TYR A 296 -7.70 -16.34 -5.19
N PHE A 297 -8.46 -15.34 -4.80
CA PHE A 297 -7.99 -14.10 -4.21
C PHE A 297 -8.67 -13.85 -2.87
N SER A 298 -7.95 -13.26 -1.93
CA SER A 298 -8.53 -12.72 -0.69
C SER A 298 -7.77 -11.50 -0.21
N CYS A 299 -8.48 -10.59 0.45
CA CYS A 299 -7.92 -9.40 1.05
C CYS A 299 -8.49 -9.21 2.46
N PHE A 300 -7.61 -9.12 3.45
CA PHE A 300 -7.98 -8.78 4.82
C PHE A 300 -7.75 -7.30 5.07
N ILE A 301 -8.79 -6.60 5.51
CA ILE A 301 -8.76 -5.19 5.89
C ILE A 301 -8.78 -5.12 7.41
N PRO A 302 -7.69 -4.73 8.07
CA PRO A 302 -7.64 -4.61 9.54
C PRO A 302 -8.63 -3.57 10.06
N ALA A 303 -9.04 -3.71 11.33
CA ALA A 303 -9.88 -2.72 12.01
C ALA A 303 -9.29 -1.32 11.90
N GLY A 304 -10.14 -0.34 11.59
CA GLY A 304 -9.75 1.08 11.51
C GLY A 304 -8.75 1.43 10.41
N SER A 305 -8.52 0.56 9.41
CA SER A 305 -7.61 0.88 8.29
C SER A 305 -8.27 1.66 7.16
N LEU A 306 -9.60 1.63 7.05
CA LEU A 306 -10.34 2.49 6.13
C LEU A 306 -10.56 3.88 6.72
N LEU A 307 -10.80 4.86 5.85
CA LEU A 307 -11.15 6.23 6.28
C LEU A 307 -12.31 6.20 7.28
N ARG A 308 -12.29 7.06 8.28
CA ARG A 308 -13.38 7.21 9.25
C ARG A 308 -14.69 7.71 8.64
N SER A 309 -14.62 8.31 7.46
CA SER A 309 -15.79 8.71 6.66
C SER A 309 -16.51 7.54 6.01
N VAL A 310 -15.89 6.36 5.91
CA VAL A 310 -16.55 5.16 5.37
C VAL A 310 -17.67 4.74 6.33
N ALA A 311 -18.88 4.73 5.83
CA ALA A 311 -20.09 4.32 6.56
C ALA A 311 -20.80 3.13 5.91
N GLY A 312 -20.37 2.72 4.72
CA GLY A 312 -20.94 1.58 4.02
C GLY A 312 -19.96 0.99 3.00
N VAL A 313 -20.13 -0.29 2.71
CA VAL A 313 -19.33 -1.04 1.74
C VAL A 313 -20.22 -1.87 0.81
N GLU A 314 -19.81 -2.03 -0.44
CA GLU A 314 -20.44 -2.92 -1.43
C GLU A 314 -19.35 -3.75 -2.13
N LEU A 315 -19.66 -4.98 -2.55
CA LEU A 315 -18.83 -5.73 -3.51
C LEU A 315 -19.35 -5.45 -4.92
N TRP A 316 -18.44 -5.14 -5.83
CA TRP A 316 -18.74 -4.94 -7.24
C TRP A 316 -17.91 -5.85 -8.11
N ALA A 317 -18.60 -6.72 -8.87
CA ALA A 317 -18.00 -7.42 -10.00
C ALA A 317 -18.30 -6.62 -11.25
N ARG A 318 -17.29 -6.05 -11.92
CA ARG A 318 -17.52 -5.07 -12.98
C ARG A 318 -16.55 -5.17 -14.13
N GLY A 319 -17.03 -4.86 -15.33
CA GLY A 319 -16.24 -4.41 -16.46
C GLY A 319 -16.20 -2.88 -16.55
N PHE A 320 -15.39 -2.35 -17.45
CA PHE A 320 -15.22 -0.91 -17.64
C PHE A 320 -15.49 -0.52 -19.08
N GLU A 321 -15.87 0.75 -19.31
CA GLU A 321 -16.19 1.27 -20.62
C GLU A 321 -15.09 1.00 -21.65
N GLY A 322 -15.46 0.29 -22.72
CA GLY A 322 -14.56 -0.09 -23.79
C GLY A 322 -13.73 -1.34 -23.53
N SER A 323 -13.83 -1.97 -22.34
CA SER A 323 -13.27 -3.30 -22.14
C SER A 323 -14.08 -4.36 -22.88
N THR A 324 -13.43 -5.43 -23.32
CA THR A 324 -14.06 -6.59 -23.95
C THR A 324 -13.58 -7.88 -23.30
N GLY A 325 -14.20 -9.02 -23.70
CA GLY A 325 -13.88 -10.34 -23.17
C GLY A 325 -14.71 -10.70 -21.95
N GLU A 326 -14.33 -11.78 -21.30
CA GLU A 326 -15.12 -12.45 -20.27
C GLU A 326 -14.35 -12.50 -18.93
N ALA A 327 -15.01 -12.13 -17.85
CA ALA A 327 -14.54 -12.30 -16.48
C ALA A 327 -15.56 -13.16 -15.72
N PHE A 328 -15.11 -14.31 -15.25
CA PHE A 328 -15.91 -15.22 -14.44
C PHE A 328 -15.53 -15.05 -12.98
N PHE A 329 -16.53 -15.03 -12.09
CA PHE A 329 -16.35 -14.97 -10.65
C PHE A 329 -17.15 -16.07 -9.98
N ASP A 330 -16.61 -16.64 -8.90
CA ASP A 330 -17.26 -17.67 -8.11
C ASP A 330 -16.86 -17.61 -6.64
N GLU A 331 -17.65 -18.21 -5.75
CA GLU A 331 -17.40 -18.26 -4.31
C GLU A 331 -17.04 -16.89 -3.70
N ILE A 332 -17.73 -15.83 -4.14
CA ILE A 332 -17.45 -14.45 -3.68
C ILE A 332 -18.04 -14.28 -2.29
N GLN A 333 -17.25 -13.72 -1.37
CA GLN A 333 -17.64 -13.52 0.02
C GLN A 333 -17.11 -12.20 0.58
N LEU A 334 -17.91 -11.56 1.44
CA LEU A 334 -17.54 -10.46 2.32
C LEU A 334 -17.88 -10.83 3.75
N ILE A 335 -16.88 -10.91 4.61
CA ILE A 335 -16.99 -11.33 6.00
C ILE A 335 -16.57 -10.18 6.90
N ARG A 336 -17.39 -9.88 7.92
CA ARG A 336 -17.11 -8.91 8.97
C ARG A 336 -16.75 -9.65 10.24
N PHE A 337 -15.78 -9.14 11.01
CA PHE A 337 -15.41 -9.68 12.31
C PHE A 337 -15.83 -8.73 13.41
N SER A 338 -16.38 -9.26 14.48
CA SER A 338 -16.61 -8.48 15.71
C SER A 338 -15.26 -8.08 16.31
N SER A 339 -15.07 -6.81 16.59
CA SER A 339 -13.88 -6.33 17.29
C SER A 339 -14.19 -6.12 18.77
N ASP A 340 -13.64 -6.93 19.64
CA ASP A 340 -13.75 -6.74 21.10
C ASP A 340 -13.00 -5.51 21.63
N SER A 341 -12.26 -4.80 20.81
CA SER A 341 -11.37 -3.73 21.29
C SER A 341 -11.30 -2.47 20.45
N ALA A 342 -11.96 -2.40 19.31
CA ALA A 342 -11.96 -1.21 18.49
C ALA A 342 -13.23 -0.37 18.67
N SER A 343 -13.55 0.01 19.91
CA SER A 343 -14.27 1.26 20.08
C SER A 343 -13.37 2.32 19.46
N ARG A 344 -13.69 2.78 18.24
CA ARG A 344 -13.06 3.99 17.69
C ARG A 344 -13.05 5.01 18.82
N LYS A 345 -11.87 5.55 19.15
CA LYS A 345 -11.77 6.66 20.09
C LYS A 345 -12.87 7.64 19.76
N LYS A 346 -13.65 8.04 20.75
CA LYS A 346 -14.79 8.93 20.54
C LYS A 346 -14.29 10.17 19.78
N TYR A 347 -14.72 10.29 18.54
CA TYR A 347 -14.28 11.33 17.64
C TYR A 347 -15.29 12.48 17.72
N ASP A 348 -14.90 13.56 18.37
CA ASP A 348 -15.70 14.78 18.45
C ASP A 348 -14.97 15.91 17.71
N ALA A 349 -15.49 16.31 16.56
CA ALA A 349 -14.94 17.37 15.75
C ALA A 349 -15.29 18.78 16.24
N SER A 350 -15.94 18.94 17.41
CA SER A 350 -16.45 20.25 17.86
C SER A 350 -15.51 20.99 18.80
N ALA A 351 -14.81 20.29 19.69
CA ALA A 351 -13.97 20.93 20.70
C ALA A 351 -12.76 20.08 21.11
N ALA A 352 -11.63 20.73 21.41
CA ALA A 352 -10.47 20.09 22.00
C ALA A 352 -9.74 21.02 22.97
N THR A 353 -8.98 20.43 23.87
CA THR A 353 -8.06 21.17 24.78
C THR A 353 -6.62 20.76 24.45
N LEU A 354 -5.75 21.74 24.29
CA LEU A 354 -4.31 21.54 24.21
C LEU A 354 -3.64 22.01 25.50
N LYS A 355 -2.77 21.17 26.05
CA LYS A 355 -1.92 21.50 27.20
C LYS A 355 -0.47 21.37 26.80
N LEU A 356 0.31 22.41 27.11
CA LEU A 356 1.75 22.41 26.86
C LEU A 356 2.50 22.33 28.19
N ASN A 357 3.63 21.63 28.18
CA ASN A 357 4.53 21.61 29.32
C ASN A 357 5.89 22.22 28.94
N LEU A 358 6.08 23.48 29.31
CA LEU A 358 7.32 24.23 29.04
C LEU A 358 8.47 23.90 30.02
N SER A 359 8.20 23.21 31.12
CA SER A 359 9.21 22.96 32.16
C SER A 359 10.26 21.89 31.73
N ARG A 360 9.96 21.13 30.68
CA ARG A 360 10.84 20.06 30.18
C ARG A 360 10.89 20.07 28.64
N PRO A 361 11.53 21.10 28.05
CA PRO A 361 11.79 21.07 26.62
C PRO A 361 12.83 19.99 26.30
N ASP A 362 12.85 19.49 25.07
CA ASP A 362 13.88 18.58 24.59
C ASP A 362 15.28 19.17 24.81
N ALA A 363 16.27 18.31 25.07
CA ALA A 363 17.65 18.75 25.30
C ALA A 363 18.23 19.44 24.06
N GLU A 364 17.90 18.89 22.87
CA GLU A 364 18.39 19.36 21.57
C GLU A 364 17.31 20.15 20.82
N ALA A 365 17.74 20.95 19.83
CA ALA A 365 16.84 21.59 18.91
C ALA A 365 16.04 20.55 18.10
N ILE A 366 14.80 20.89 17.75
CA ILE A 366 13.93 20.03 16.96
C ILE A 366 14.61 19.64 15.63
N ARG A 367 14.63 18.35 15.35
CA ARG A 367 15.13 17.86 14.06
C ARG A 367 14.05 18.07 13.00
N PRO A 368 14.36 18.82 11.91
CA PRO A 368 13.37 19.11 10.87
C PRO A 368 13.11 17.86 10.01
N VAL A 369 12.17 17.01 10.42
CA VAL A 369 11.76 15.80 9.67
C VAL A 369 11.09 16.13 8.33
N TRP A 370 10.79 17.40 8.07
CA TRP A 370 10.13 17.95 6.88
C TRP A 370 11.08 18.64 5.90
N ASN A 371 12.41 18.45 6.04
CA ASN A 371 13.40 19.16 5.21
C ASN A 371 13.75 18.45 3.90
N ALA A 372 12.82 17.66 3.36
CA ALA A 372 13.06 16.83 2.17
C ALA A 372 11.84 16.76 1.25
N THR A 373 12.12 16.57 -0.04
CA THR A 373 11.08 16.32 -1.06
C THR A 373 11.59 15.37 -2.14
N ASP A 374 10.69 14.70 -2.84
CA ASP A 374 10.97 13.80 -3.96
C ASP A 374 10.47 14.41 -5.28
N ILE A 375 11.37 14.67 -6.22
CA ILE A 375 11.04 15.09 -7.59
C ILE A 375 10.93 13.91 -8.55
N SER A 376 11.21 12.71 -8.12
CA SER A 376 11.32 11.47 -8.90
C SER A 376 12.46 11.52 -9.92
N TYR A 377 12.19 11.96 -11.14
CA TYR A 377 13.10 11.84 -12.28
C TYR A 377 14.10 12.97 -12.33
N ALA A 378 15.39 12.64 -12.39
CA ALA A 378 16.48 13.61 -12.41
C ALA A 378 16.40 14.56 -13.62
N ASP A 379 15.94 14.07 -14.78
CA ASP A 379 15.82 14.87 -16.01
C ASP A 379 14.78 16.01 -15.91
N LYS A 380 13.84 15.96 -14.95
CA LYS A 380 12.93 17.09 -14.69
C LYS A 380 13.65 18.37 -14.28
N LEU A 381 14.83 18.25 -13.70
CA LEU A 381 15.69 19.39 -13.38
C LEU A 381 16.24 20.10 -14.63
N ASN A 382 15.98 19.64 -15.84
CA ASN A 382 16.24 20.41 -17.05
C ASN A 382 15.22 21.55 -17.26
N SER A 383 14.07 21.52 -16.55
CA SER A 383 13.05 22.56 -16.64
C SER A 383 13.42 23.78 -15.78
N PRO A 384 13.52 25.01 -16.37
CA PRO A 384 13.75 26.23 -15.61
C PRO A 384 12.65 26.51 -14.57
N VAL A 385 11.41 26.14 -14.87
CA VAL A 385 10.27 26.30 -13.93
C VAL A 385 10.48 25.41 -12.71
N VAL A 386 10.82 24.13 -12.92
CA VAL A 386 11.08 23.19 -11.81
C VAL A 386 12.24 23.69 -10.95
N ARG A 387 13.33 24.17 -11.57
CA ARG A 387 14.47 24.74 -10.85
C ARG A 387 14.07 25.96 -10.00
N ALA A 388 13.28 26.88 -10.54
CA ALA A 388 12.83 28.05 -9.79
C ALA A 388 12.01 27.66 -8.55
N LEU A 389 11.07 26.71 -8.68
CA LEU A 389 10.23 26.26 -7.58
C LEU A 389 11.01 25.49 -6.52
N LEU A 390 11.97 24.67 -6.94
CA LEU A 390 12.86 23.97 -5.99
C LEU A 390 13.79 24.96 -5.26
N ALA A 391 14.25 26.02 -5.92
CA ALA A 391 15.01 27.09 -5.26
C ALA A 391 14.16 27.81 -4.20
N ASP A 392 12.87 28.01 -4.44
CA ASP A 392 11.95 28.56 -3.42
C ASP A 392 11.76 27.59 -2.26
N LEU A 393 11.63 26.29 -2.51
CA LEU A 393 11.57 25.27 -1.47
C LEU A 393 12.88 25.21 -0.66
N ARG A 394 14.04 25.35 -1.33
CA ARG A 394 15.35 25.39 -0.65
C ARG A 394 15.45 26.55 0.34
N LYS A 395 14.98 27.74 -0.04
CA LYS A 395 14.88 28.91 0.85
C LYS A 395 13.96 28.66 2.04
N ASN A 396 12.95 27.78 1.87
CA ASN A 396 11.96 27.44 2.89
C ASN A 396 12.27 26.11 3.59
N GLY A 397 13.56 25.74 3.68
CA GLY A 397 14.06 24.70 4.56
C GLY A 397 14.13 23.29 3.96
N ILE A 398 13.81 23.11 2.66
CA ILE A 398 14.08 21.83 2.00
C ILE A 398 15.58 21.73 1.70
N GLU A 399 16.25 20.79 2.34
CA GLU A 399 17.69 20.57 2.20
C GLU A 399 18.04 19.29 1.41
N HIS A 400 17.16 18.31 1.45
CA HIS A 400 17.35 17.01 0.82
C HIS A 400 16.42 16.84 -0.37
N LEU A 401 17.00 16.42 -1.48
CA LEU A 401 16.28 16.16 -2.72
C LEU A 401 16.47 14.71 -3.13
N ARG A 402 15.37 13.96 -3.17
CA ARG A 402 15.39 12.61 -3.71
C ARG A 402 15.28 12.66 -5.23
N LEU A 403 16.21 11.98 -5.88
CA LEU A 403 16.32 11.85 -7.33
C LEU A 403 16.52 10.40 -7.73
N ARG A 404 15.94 10.01 -8.86
CA ARG A 404 16.04 8.68 -9.43
C ARG A 404 16.11 8.69 -10.95
N GLU A 405 16.21 7.51 -11.57
CA GLU A 405 16.31 7.32 -13.03
C GLU A 405 17.58 7.94 -13.66
N PHE A 406 18.69 7.87 -12.94
CA PHE A 406 19.97 8.35 -13.44
C PHE A 406 20.47 7.54 -14.64
N PHE A 407 20.31 6.21 -14.59
CA PHE A 407 20.95 5.31 -15.54
C PHE A 407 20.29 5.36 -16.91
N GLN A 408 18.99 5.11 -16.98
CA GLN A 408 18.25 5.12 -18.24
C GLN A 408 17.62 6.48 -18.54
N GLY A 409 17.07 7.18 -17.57
CA GLY A 409 16.46 8.50 -17.76
C GLY A 409 17.47 9.52 -18.29
N CYS A 410 18.65 9.58 -17.68
CA CYS A 410 19.77 10.42 -18.15
C CYS A 410 20.64 9.74 -19.21
N ARG A 411 20.37 8.49 -19.57
CA ARG A 411 21.11 7.72 -20.62
C ARG A 411 22.62 7.75 -20.44
N ILE A 412 23.09 7.53 -19.20
CA ILE A 412 24.52 7.63 -18.88
C ILE A 412 25.35 6.54 -19.54
N VAL A 413 24.81 5.35 -19.82
CA VAL A 413 25.46 4.30 -20.61
C VAL A 413 25.19 4.55 -22.09
N SER A 414 26.21 5.02 -22.81
CA SER A 414 26.10 5.43 -24.21
C SER A 414 26.29 4.26 -25.18
N LYS A 415 27.13 3.30 -24.82
CA LYS A 415 27.44 2.06 -25.57
C LYS A 415 28.06 1.03 -24.62
N LEU A 416 28.18 -0.19 -25.11
CA LEU A 416 29.06 -1.20 -24.52
C LEU A 416 30.30 -1.34 -25.39
N ASP A 417 31.47 -1.55 -24.77
CA ASP A 417 32.70 -1.82 -25.47
C ASP A 417 32.73 -3.28 -26.02
N GLY A 418 33.86 -3.68 -26.65
CA GLY A 418 34.03 -5.00 -27.23
C GLY A 418 34.02 -6.15 -26.20
N GLU A 419 34.20 -5.85 -24.93
CA GLU A 419 34.15 -6.77 -23.79
C GLU A 419 32.82 -6.72 -23.04
N GLY A 420 31.87 -5.85 -23.46
CA GLY A 420 30.58 -5.67 -22.84
C GLY A 420 30.55 -4.70 -21.64
N ASN A 421 31.65 -3.96 -21.39
CA ASN A 421 31.66 -2.99 -20.29
C ASN A 421 30.93 -1.69 -20.69
N PRO A 422 30.29 -1.01 -19.74
CA PRO A 422 29.60 0.24 -20.00
C PRO A 422 30.57 1.38 -20.32
N VAL A 423 30.28 2.14 -21.38
CA VAL A 423 30.96 3.38 -21.73
C VAL A 423 30.01 4.53 -21.43
N TYR A 424 30.48 5.46 -20.62
CA TYR A 424 29.65 6.52 -20.05
C TYR A 424 29.59 7.80 -20.87
N ASN A 425 28.46 8.51 -20.75
CA ASN A 425 28.26 9.87 -21.21
C ASN A 425 27.52 10.66 -20.12
N TRP A 426 28.24 11.46 -19.39
CA TRP A 426 27.72 12.25 -18.26
C TRP A 426 27.07 13.58 -18.66
N LYS A 427 27.09 13.96 -19.95
CA LYS A 427 26.63 15.28 -20.42
C LYS A 427 25.16 15.60 -20.09
N THR A 428 24.32 14.60 -19.90
CA THR A 428 22.91 14.78 -19.55
C THR A 428 22.69 14.79 -18.03
N LEU A 429 23.52 14.07 -17.28
CA LEU A 429 23.43 13.98 -15.83
C LEU A 429 24.11 15.15 -15.11
N ASP A 430 25.34 15.49 -15.52
CA ASP A 430 26.16 16.48 -14.83
C ASP A 430 25.47 17.86 -14.64
N PRO A 431 24.81 18.47 -15.66
CA PRO A 431 24.18 19.79 -15.47
C PRO A 431 23.00 19.76 -14.49
N VAL A 432 22.38 18.59 -14.34
CA VAL A 432 21.26 18.37 -13.40
C VAL A 432 21.77 18.35 -11.97
N ILE A 433 22.82 17.56 -11.73
CA ILE A 433 23.40 17.39 -10.40
C ILE A 433 24.22 18.65 -10.00
N ASP A 434 24.94 19.28 -10.96
CA ASP A 434 25.65 20.57 -10.72
C ASP A 434 24.68 21.62 -10.19
N TRP A 435 23.53 21.78 -10.83
CA TRP A 435 22.52 22.72 -10.38
C TRP A 435 22.04 22.40 -8.97
N ALA A 436 21.69 21.16 -8.71
CA ALA A 436 21.17 20.77 -7.40
C ALA A 436 22.21 20.93 -6.28
N VAL A 437 23.45 20.48 -6.52
CA VAL A 437 24.49 20.40 -5.48
C VAL A 437 25.29 21.67 -5.36
N ARG A 438 25.84 22.19 -6.48
CA ARG A 438 26.76 23.35 -6.46
C ARG A 438 26.02 24.67 -6.41
N GLU A 439 24.92 24.80 -7.19
CA GLU A 439 24.21 26.07 -7.25
C GLU A 439 23.22 26.25 -6.10
N GLN A 440 22.49 25.17 -5.73
CA GLN A 440 21.45 25.24 -4.70
C GLN A 440 21.88 24.67 -3.34
N GLY A 441 22.92 23.84 -3.27
CA GLY A 441 23.40 23.26 -2.03
C GLY A 441 22.46 22.18 -1.47
N PHE A 442 21.74 21.46 -2.33
CA PHE A 442 20.98 20.29 -1.91
C PHE A 442 21.90 19.11 -1.58
N LYS A 443 21.52 18.34 -0.57
CA LYS A 443 22.01 16.99 -0.33
C LYS A 443 21.10 16.02 -1.08
N LEU A 444 21.69 15.02 -1.73
CA LEU A 444 20.92 14.09 -2.54
C LEU A 444 20.54 12.84 -1.74
N THR A 445 19.35 12.32 -2.00
CA THR A 445 19.00 10.92 -1.78
C THR A 445 18.90 10.30 -3.17
N ALA A 446 19.96 9.60 -3.53
CA ALA A 446 20.16 9.06 -4.89
C ALA A 446 19.63 7.63 -4.96
N THR A 447 18.54 7.41 -5.70
CA THR A 447 18.00 6.07 -5.93
C THR A 447 18.67 5.46 -7.15
N MET A 448 19.56 4.49 -6.90
CA MET A 448 20.28 3.73 -7.93
C MET A 448 19.33 2.71 -8.55
N GLU A 449 18.65 3.10 -9.62
CA GLU A 449 17.61 2.29 -10.24
C GLU A 449 17.67 2.28 -11.75
N SER A 450 16.85 1.40 -12.32
CA SER A 450 16.71 1.09 -13.73
C SER A 450 17.89 0.34 -14.34
N THR A 451 17.56 -0.47 -15.32
CA THR A 451 18.56 -1.15 -16.15
C THR A 451 18.78 -0.31 -17.41
N PRO A 452 20.00 0.12 -17.70
CA PRO A 452 20.26 0.74 -19.01
C PRO A 452 19.77 -0.17 -20.13
N ASN A 453 19.01 0.35 -21.10
CA ASN A 453 18.40 -0.45 -22.17
C ASN A 453 19.41 -1.34 -22.91
N LEU A 454 20.65 -0.88 -23.06
CA LEU A 454 21.74 -1.66 -23.68
C LEU A 454 22.13 -2.90 -22.87
N MET A 455 21.83 -2.93 -21.60
CA MET A 455 22.16 -4.01 -20.64
C MET A 455 20.95 -4.87 -20.25
N ALA A 456 19.76 -4.49 -20.67
CA ALA A 456 18.51 -5.10 -20.25
C ALA A 456 18.27 -6.47 -20.88
N THR A 457 17.61 -7.34 -20.12
CA THR A 457 17.03 -8.59 -20.63
C THR A 457 15.54 -8.34 -20.88
N VAL A 458 15.13 -8.23 -22.16
CA VAL A 458 13.71 -8.16 -22.50
C VAL A 458 13.24 -9.58 -22.79
N PRO A 459 12.32 -10.15 -22.00
CA PRO A 459 11.80 -11.49 -22.25
C PRO A 459 11.10 -11.57 -23.61
N ALA A 460 11.42 -12.58 -24.41
CA ALA A 460 10.78 -12.81 -25.71
C ALA A 460 9.26 -13.03 -25.57
N GLU A 461 8.84 -13.57 -24.42
CA GLU A 461 7.44 -13.84 -24.08
C GLU A 461 6.67 -12.57 -23.69
N ASN A 462 7.36 -11.45 -23.36
CA ASN A 462 6.72 -10.19 -23.02
C ASN A 462 7.29 -9.03 -23.83
N PRO A 463 6.89 -8.88 -25.11
CA PRO A 463 7.38 -7.79 -25.98
C PRO A 463 6.93 -6.39 -25.50
N ARG A 464 6.04 -6.30 -24.52
CA ARG A 464 5.61 -5.05 -23.86
C ARG A 464 6.43 -4.71 -22.62
N ALA A 465 7.38 -5.56 -22.23
CA ALA A 465 8.27 -5.26 -21.12
C ALA A 465 9.11 -4.00 -21.43
N HIS A 466 9.12 -3.08 -20.48
CA HIS A 466 9.98 -1.90 -20.58
C HIS A 466 11.42 -2.32 -20.23
N ALA A 467 12.33 -2.24 -21.17
CA ALA A 467 13.72 -2.70 -21.02
C ALA A 467 14.38 -2.20 -19.72
N ASN A 468 14.19 -0.93 -19.39
CA ASN A 468 14.77 -0.34 -18.18
C ASN A 468 14.19 -0.85 -16.86
N ARG A 469 13.10 -1.62 -16.88
CA ARG A 469 12.44 -2.21 -15.69
C ARG A 469 12.75 -3.70 -15.55
N THR A 470 13.50 -4.28 -16.48
CA THR A 470 13.84 -5.70 -16.46
C THR A 470 15.18 -5.94 -15.78
N THR A 471 15.44 -7.19 -15.42
CA THR A 471 16.73 -7.63 -14.88
C THR A 471 17.87 -7.38 -15.89
N PRO A 472 19.03 -6.87 -15.48
CA PRO A 472 20.19 -6.74 -16.37
C PRO A 472 20.71 -8.12 -16.81
N ARG A 473 21.22 -8.23 -18.02
CA ARG A 473 21.82 -9.48 -18.56
C ARG A 473 23.00 -9.97 -17.74
N ASP A 474 23.83 -9.03 -17.25
CA ASP A 474 24.88 -9.29 -16.26
C ASP A 474 24.70 -8.33 -15.09
N ILE A 475 24.31 -8.88 -13.96
CA ILE A 475 24.05 -8.13 -12.71
C ILE A 475 25.36 -7.50 -12.18
N ARG A 476 26.50 -8.12 -12.41
CA ARG A 476 27.80 -7.57 -11.98
C ARG A 476 28.15 -6.31 -12.77
N GLN A 477 27.87 -6.30 -14.08
CA GLN A 477 28.05 -5.12 -14.91
C GLN A 477 27.10 -3.99 -14.49
N TRP A 478 25.89 -4.31 -14.06
CA TRP A 478 24.97 -3.33 -13.47
C TRP A 478 25.54 -2.78 -12.16
N GLY A 479 26.07 -3.62 -11.28
CA GLY A 479 26.79 -3.19 -10.06
C GLY A 479 27.96 -2.25 -10.39
N LYS A 480 28.68 -2.52 -11.51
CA LYS A 480 29.71 -1.61 -11.99
C LYS A 480 29.15 -0.24 -12.40
N VAL A 481 27.98 -0.17 -13.01
CA VAL A 481 27.33 1.12 -13.29
C VAL A 481 27.05 1.89 -12.01
N VAL A 482 26.64 1.22 -10.94
CA VAL A 482 26.45 1.83 -9.61
C VAL A 482 27.78 2.41 -9.11
N SER A 483 28.83 1.58 -8.99
CA SER A 483 30.13 2.03 -8.47
C SER A 483 30.73 3.15 -9.31
N ASP A 484 30.74 3.03 -10.64
CA ASP A 484 31.32 4.03 -11.53
C ASP A 484 30.55 5.37 -11.47
N THR A 485 29.25 5.33 -11.23
CA THR A 485 28.43 6.55 -11.03
C THR A 485 28.82 7.25 -9.73
N VAL A 486 28.99 6.51 -8.64
CA VAL A 486 29.42 7.09 -7.34
C VAL A 486 30.86 7.63 -7.44
N GLU A 487 31.76 6.90 -8.09
CA GLU A 487 33.15 7.36 -8.34
C GLU A 487 33.16 8.67 -9.15
N HIS A 488 32.37 8.76 -10.24
CA HIS A 488 32.21 9.97 -11.01
C HIS A 488 31.74 11.15 -10.15
N TRP A 489 30.79 10.92 -9.22
CA TRP A 489 30.32 11.95 -8.30
C TRP A 489 31.40 12.33 -7.28
N ILE A 490 32.17 11.36 -6.75
CA ILE A 490 33.30 11.65 -5.84
C ILE A 490 34.36 12.49 -6.55
N GLU A 491 34.74 12.11 -7.79
CA GLU A 491 35.67 12.88 -8.59
C GLU A 491 35.18 14.32 -8.84
N ARG A 492 33.89 14.46 -9.16
CA ARG A 492 33.29 15.73 -9.55
C ARG A 492 32.98 16.66 -8.37
N TYR A 493 32.45 16.15 -7.27
CA TYR A 493 31.91 16.96 -6.13
C TYR A 493 32.76 16.84 -4.87
N GLY A 494 33.72 15.95 -4.85
CA GLY A 494 34.56 15.66 -3.69
C GLY A 494 33.91 14.67 -2.73
N LEU A 495 34.74 13.83 -2.10
CA LEU A 495 34.31 12.79 -1.17
C LEU A 495 33.50 13.36 0.00
N ASP A 496 33.90 14.50 0.57
CA ASP A 496 33.23 15.11 1.71
C ASP A 496 31.80 15.55 1.40
N THR A 497 31.54 15.97 0.16
CA THR A 497 30.19 16.27 -0.32
C THR A 497 29.37 14.99 -0.47
N VAL A 498 29.90 13.98 -1.17
CA VAL A 498 29.19 12.73 -1.50
C VAL A 498 28.87 11.91 -0.25
N LYS A 499 29.71 11.93 0.77
CA LYS A 499 29.44 11.29 2.08
C LYS A 499 28.21 11.86 2.79
N THR A 500 27.76 13.05 2.43
CA THR A 500 26.55 13.64 3.02
C THR A 500 25.26 13.17 2.34
N TRP A 501 25.39 12.50 1.20
CA TRP A 501 24.25 11.99 0.44
C TRP A 501 23.77 10.66 1.02
N GLU A 502 22.55 10.26 0.64
CA GLU A 502 21.93 8.97 0.97
C GLU A 502 21.72 8.18 -0.33
N PHE A 503 22.01 6.89 -0.31
CA PHE A 503 21.94 6.03 -1.48
C PHE A 503 20.93 4.92 -1.27
N GLU A 504 19.93 4.83 -2.13
CA GLU A 504 18.93 3.77 -2.16
C GLU A 504 19.12 2.87 -3.37
N CYS A 505 18.67 1.62 -3.24
CA CYS A 505 18.60 0.69 -4.37
C CYS A 505 17.16 0.59 -4.85
N TRP A 506 16.89 1.05 -6.06
CA TRP A 506 15.59 0.88 -6.75
C TRP A 506 14.38 1.50 -6.06
N ASN A 507 13.33 1.78 -6.89
CA ASN A 507 12.05 2.30 -6.45
C ASN A 507 10.96 1.23 -6.56
N GLU A 508 10.26 0.92 -5.46
CA GLU A 508 9.08 0.04 -5.39
C GLU A 508 9.17 -1.27 -6.21
N PRO A 509 10.23 -2.08 -6.01
CA PRO A 509 10.50 -3.24 -6.88
C PRO A 509 9.45 -4.37 -6.78
N VAL A 510 8.50 -4.30 -5.88
CA VAL A 510 7.33 -5.20 -5.84
C VAL A 510 6.28 -4.86 -6.89
N SER A 511 6.32 -3.64 -7.44
CA SER A 511 5.38 -3.18 -8.46
C SER A 511 5.92 -3.43 -9.85
N GLU A 512 5.19 -4.16 -10.69
CA GLU A 512 5.54 -4.37 -12.11
C GLU A 512 5.68 -3.04 -12.88
N ARG A 513 5.12 -1.96 -12.33
CA ARG A 513 5.31 -0.61 -12.86
C ARG A 513 6.77 -0.17 -12.81
N TYR A 514 7.55 -0.66 -11.85
CA TYR A 514 8.94 -0.24 -11.64
C TYR A 514 9.95 -1.35 -11.83
N PHE A 515 9.56 -2.63 -11.58
CA PHE A 515 10.43 -3.78 -11.80
C PHE A 515 9.63 -4.97 -12.35
N GLN A 516 10.09 -5.55 -13.45
CA GLN A 516 9.44 -6.65 -14.18
C GLN A 516 10.25 -7.94 -14.12
N GLY A 517 10.95 -8.14 -13.01
CA GLY A 517 11.64 -9.39 -12.67
C GLY A 517 11.01 -10.07 -11.45
N THR A 518 11.57 -11.19 -11.05
CA THR A 518 11.19 -11.93 -9.85
C THR A 518 11.79 -11.32 -8.59
N HIS A 519 11.21 -11.61 -7.42
CA HIS A 519 11.79 -11.22 -6.13
C HIS A 519 13.24 -11.75 -5.97
N ALA A 520 13.52 -12.95 -6.44
CA ALA A 520 14.86 -13.54 -6.35
C ALA A 520 15.88 -12.77 -7.22
N GLU A 521 15.49 -12.33 -8.41
CA GLU A 521 16.34 -11.49 -9.26
C GLU A 521 16.55 -10.13 -8.62
N PHE A 522 15.52 -9.56 -7.98
CA PHE A 522 15.69 -8.30 -7.28
C PHE A 522 16.65 -8.41 -6.09
N VAL A 523 16.60 -9.50 -5.33
CA VAL A 523 17.57 -9.77 -4.25
C VAL A 523 19.01 -9.75 -4.81
N GLN A 524 19.26 -10.37 -5.96
CA GLN A 524 20.60 -10.36 -6.60
C GLN A 524 21.02 -8.94 -7.04
N ILE A 525 20.08 -8.13 -7.54
CA ILE A 525 20.34 -6.73 -7.88
C ILE A 525 20.72 -5.94 -6.62
N TYR A 526 19.98 -6.13 -5.51
CA TYR A 526 20.29 -5.47 -4.26
C TYR A 526 21.67 -5.89 -3.71
N GLU A 527 22.00 -7.16 -3.78
CA GLU A 527 23.34 -7.65 -3.40
C GLU A 527 24.44 -7.01 -4.23
N ALA A 528 24.26 -6.90 -5.56
CA ALA A 528 25.24 -6.25 -6.43
C ALA A 528 25.38 -4.74 -6.16
N TYR A 529 24.26 -4.08 -5.83
CA TYR A 529 24.28 -2.69 -5.36
C TYR A 529 25.11 -2.55 -4.07
N LEU A 530 24.81 -3.38 -3.07
CA LEU A 530 25.51 -3.31 -1.79
C LEU A 530 26.99 -3.63 -1.93
N ASP A 531 27.34 -4.63 -2.75
CA ASP A 531 28.72 -5.00 -3.04
C ASP A 531 29.47 -3.84 -3.72
N ALA A 532 28.86 -3.19 -4.70
CA ALA A 532 29.41 -2.04 -5.39
C ALA A 532 29.65 -0.84 -4.46
N MET A 533 28.69 -0.54 -3.59
CA MET A 533 28.81 0.55 -2.62
C MET A 533 29.90 0.27 -1.59
N CYS A 534 29.95 -0.94 -1.03
CA CYS A 534 31.00 -1.35 -0.08
C CYS A 534 32.40 -1.32 -0.71
N GLU A 535 32.51 -1.61 -2.02
CA GLU A 535 33.79 -1.52 -2.72
C GLU A 535 34.26 -0.06 -2.88
N VAL A 536 33.34 0.87 -3.15
CA VAL A 536 33.66 2.31 -3.15
C VAL A 536 34.12 2.76 -1.76
N GLU A 537 33.40 2.39 -0.70
CA GLU A 537 33.81 2.68 0.70
C GLU A 537 35.22 2.19 0.98
N LYS A 538 35.50 0.94 0.61
CA LYS A 538 36.83 0.33 0.82
C LYS A 538 37.91 1.07 0.05
N ARG A 539 37.65 1.46 -1.21
CA ARG A 539 38.59 2.12 -2.09
C ARG A 539 38.99 3.51 -1.58
N HIS A 540 38.04 4.23 -1.00
CA HIS A 540 38.24 5.57 -0.45
C HIS A 540 38.51 5.60 1.06
N GLY A 541 38.47 4.45 1.76
CA GLY A 541 38.64 4.39 3.21
C GLY A 541 37.57 5.20 3.97
N CYS A 542 36.34 5.23 3.49
CA CYS A 542 35.26 6.07 4.03
C CYS A 542 34.03 5.27 4.36
N LYS A 543 33.03 5.93 4.95
CA LYS A 543 31.65 5.49 5.06
C LYS A 543 30.74 6.35 4.20
N LEU A 544 29.88 5.70 3.43
CA LEU A 544 28.75 6.31 2.72
C LEU A 544 27.46 6.00 3.50
N ASN A 545 26.37 6.71 3.21
CA ASN A 545 25.06 6.36 3.79
C ASN A 545 24.33 5.42 2.83
N ILE A 546 24.47 4.13 3.04
CA ILE A 546 23.93 3.08 2.19
C ILE A 546 22.57 2.62 2.75
N GLY A 547 21.52 2.75 1.99
CA GLY A 547 20.17 2.37 2.39
C GLY A 547 19.64 1.11 1.73
N THR A 548 18.42 0.76 2.14
CA THR A 548 17.65 -0.31 1.48
C THR A 548 17.12 0.14 0.12
N PHE A 549 16.31 -0.70 -0.52
CA PHE A 549 15.40 -0.25 -1.56
C PHE A 549 14.24 0.53 -0.94
N SER A 550 13.57 1.37 -1.73
CA SER A 550 12.36 2.05 -1.30
C SER A 550 11.11 1.23 -1.67
N GLY A 551 10.25 0.99 -0.72
CA GLY A 551 9.04 0.21 -0.93
C GLY A 551 7.99 0.44 0.14
N VAL A 552 6.81 -0.15 -0.02
CA VAL A 552 5.75 -0.08 1.00
C VAL A 552 6.23 -0.80 2.27
N GLY A 553 5.98 -0.23 3.44
CA GLY A 553 6.58 -0.66 4.71
C GLY A 553 6.32 -2.10 5.16
N ASN A 554 5.30 -2.75 4.61
CA ASN A 554 5.02 -4.17 4.81
C ASN A 554 5.41 -5.05 3.61
N SER A 555 6.26 -4.55 2.72
CA SER A 555 6.73 -5.30 1.55
C SER A 555 7.41 -6.60 1.95
N PRO A 556 7.03 -7.75 1.33
CA PRO A 556 7.67 -9.04 1.59
C PRO A 556 9.14 -9.08 1.15
N LEU A 557 9.59 -8.12 0.35
CA LEU A 557 11.00 -8.04 -0.08
C LEU A 557 11.96 -7.66 1.05
N PHE A 558 11.52 -6.89 2.06
CA PHE A 558 12.43 -6.49 3.15
C PHE A 558 13.05 -7.69 3.87
N PRO A 559 12.28 -8.66 4.40
CA PRO A 559 12.86 -9.84 4.99
C PRO A 559 13.72 -10.65 4.03
N LEU A 560 13.33 -10.79 2.76
CA LEU A 560 14.10 -11.54 1.77
C LEU A 560 15.48 -10.92 1.52
N VAL A 561 15.54 -9.61 1.36
CA VAL A 561 16.79 -8.85 1.20
C VAL A 561 17.64 -8.95 2.47
N PHE A 562 17.05 -8.76 3.66
CA PHE A 562 17.78 -8.81 4.92
C PHE A 562 18.39 -10.20 5.18
N GLU A 563 17.65 -11.29 4.94
CA GLU A 563 18.19 -12.65 5.08
C GLU A 563 19.32 -12.95 4.10
N ALA A 564 19.19 -12.53 2.83
CA ALA A 564 20.23 -12.72 1.82
C ALA A 564 21.53 -11.97 2.20
N VAL A 565 21.40 -10.70 2.59
CA VAL A 565 22.54 -9.85 3.01
C VAL A 565 23.16 -10.36 4.29
N LYS A 566 22.35 -10.81 5.26
CA LYS A 566 22.81 -11.43 6.52
C LYS A 566 23.62 -12.70 6.26
N ALA A 567 23.18 -13.55 5.33
CA ALA A 567 23.90 -14.76 4.94
C ALA A 567 25.32 -14.47 4.41
N LYS A 568 25.52 -13.27 3.84
CA LYS A 568 26.85 -12.79 3.39
C LYS A 568 27.62 -12.02 4.48
N GLY A 569 27.10 -11.87 5.69
CA GLY A 569 27.72 -11.12 6.76
C GLY A 569 27.79 -9.61 6.52
N LYS A 570 26.92 -9.05 5.66
CA LYS A 570 26.95 -7.64 5.24
C LYS A 570 25.77 -6.79 5.76
N LEU A 571 24.97 -7.33 6.67
CA LEU A 571 23.77 -6.62 7.14
C LEU A 571 24.10 -5.27 7.82
N ALA A 572 25.21 -5.21 8.55
CA ALA A 572 25.73 -4.00 9.18
C ALA A 572 26.26 -2.94 8.17
N SER A 573 26.28 -3.24 6.88
CA SER A 573 26.61 -2.24 5.83
C SER A 573 25.40 -1.43 5.40
N ILE A 574 24.20 -1.74 5.89
CA ILE A 574 22.98 -0.97 5.64
C ILE A 574 22.86 0.09 6.74
N ASP A 575 22.97 1.37 6.37
CA ASP A 575 22.99 2.50 7.30
C ASP A 575 21.60 3.08 7.59
N PHE A 576 20.59 2.87 6.70
CA PHE A 576 19.21 3.31 6.91
C PHE A 576 18.21 2.44 6.15
N VAL A 577 16.96 2.52 6.54
CA VAL A 577 15.85 1.84 5.88
C VAL A 577 14.91 2.86 5.25
N SER A 578 14.60 2.68 3.97
CA SER A 578 13.68 3.51 3.19
C SER A 578 12.32 2.86 3.04
N MET A 579 11.26 3.67 3.12
CA MET A 579 9.90 3.19 2.83
C MET A 579 9.00 4.31 2.31
N HIS A 580 7.92 3.91 1.62
CA HIS A 580 6.86 4.80 1.15
C HIS A 580 5.58 4.60 1.96
N VAL A 581 4.87 5.69 2.24
CA VAL A 581 3.58 5.64 2.93
C VAL A 581 2.61 6.68 2.37
N TYR A 582 1.46 6.22 1.90
CA TYR A 582 0.35 7.05 1.45
C TYR A 582 -0.87 6.75 2.30
N ALA A 583 -1.34 7.73 3.09
CA ALA A 583 -2.46 7.55 4.01
C ALA A 583 -3.09 8.90 4.38
N GLY A 584 -4.41 8.92 4.63
CA GLY A 584 -5.14 10.09 5.10
C GLY A 584 -6.23 10.59 4.15
N PHE A 585 -6.13 10.33 2.82
CA PHE A 585 -7.17 10.74 1.86
C PHE A 585 -7.91 9.56 1.23
N VAL A 586 -7.31 8.37 1.23
CA VAL A 586 -7.88 7.14 0.64
C VAL A 586 -7.88 5.97 1.63
N SER A 587 -7.06 6.05 2.66
CA SER A 587 -7.00 5.12 3.78
C SER A 587 -6.87 5.90 5.08
N SER A 588 -7.13 5.28 6.24
CA SER A 588 -7.01 5.95 7.52
C SER A 588 -5.63 6.57 7.72
N PHE A 589 -5.59 7.79 8.24
CA PHE A 589 -4.37 8.48 8.64
C PHE A 589 -3.52 7.67 9.64
N ASP A 590 -4.18 6.91 10.55
CA ASP A 590 -3.49 6.04 11.50
C ASP A 590 -2.61 4.99 10.82
N SER A 591 -2.84 4.71 9.54
CA SER A 591 -2.00 3.81 8.74
C SER A 591 -0.57 4.34 8.59
N LEU A 592 -0.36 5.65 8.67
CA LEU A 592 0.97 6.25 8.64
C LEU A 592 1.83 5.75 9.82
N ALA A 593 1.35 5.94 11.06
CA ALA A 593 2.06 5.48 12.25
C ALA A 593 2.16 3.95 12.29
N ARG A 594 1.11 3.25 11.91
CA ARG A 594 1.06 1.77 11.90
C ARG A 594 2.09 1.17 10.95
N ASN A 595 2.26 1.69 9.74
CA ASN A 595 3.28 1.22 8.80
C ASN A 595 4.70 1.43 9.35
N ILE A 596 4.96 2.59 9.97
CA ILE A 596 6.25 2.88 10.62
C ILE A 596 6.52 1.87 11.77
N GLN A 597 5.53 1.63 12.62
CA GLN A 597 5.64 0.67 13.73
C GLN A 597 5.83 -0.77 13.24
N THR A 598 5.15 -1.15 12.16
CA THR A 598 5.31 -2.48 11.53
C THR A 598 6.74 -2.66 11.03
N MET A 599 7.33 -1.65 10.37
CA MET A 599 8.73 -1.69 9.97
C MET A 599 9.66 -1.80 11.18
N ARG A 600 9.47 -0.97 12.22
CA ARG A 600 10.28 -1.06 13.46
C ARG A 600 10.24 -2.47 14.04
N LYS A 601 9.06 -3.07 14.14
CA LYS A 601 8.89 -4.45 14.61
C LYS A 601 9.59 -5.48 13.70
N THR A 602 9.59 -5.26 12.39
CA THR A 602 10.35 -6.12 11.45
C THR A 602 11.86 -6.05 11.75
N LEU A 603 12.38 -4.83 11.99
CA LEU A 603 13.80 -4.61 12.27
C LEU A 603 14.25 -5.18 13.60
N GLU A 604 13.37 -5.39 14.59
CA GLU A 604 13.70 -6.08 15.84
C GLU A 604 14.24 -7.50 15.62
N ASN A 605 13.92 -8.15 14.49
CA ASN A 605 14.46 -9.46 14.14
C ASN A 605 15.90 -9.41 13.58
N TYR A 606 16.43 -8.19 13.36
CA TYR A 606 17.74 -7.93 12.77
C TYR A 606 18.52 -6.97 13.68
N PRO A 607 19.28 -7.47 14.69
CA PRO A 607 19.94 -6.62 15.67
C PRO A 607 20.83 -5.53 15.07
N GLU A 608 21.46 -5.80 13.93
CA GLU A 608 22.31 -4.85 13.21
C GLU A 608 21.53 -3.66 12.65
N LEU A 609 20.20 -3.85 12.41
CA LEU A 609 19.29 -2.83 11.85
C LEU A 609 18.30 -2.27 12.88
N ALA A 610 18.27 -2.79 14.11
CA ALA A 610 17.27 -2.42 15.11
C ALA A 610 17.24 -0.90 15.41
N SER A 611 18.41 -0.25 15.36
CA SER A 611 18.56 1.21 15.54
C SER A 611 18.70 1.99 14.23
N ALA A 612 18.58 1.35 13.07
CA ALA A 612 18.74 2.01 11.78
C ALA A 612 17.71 3.15 11.61
N PRO A 613 18.15 4.34 11.16
CA PRO A 613 17.25 5.43 10.85
C PRO A 613 16.21 5.01 9.82
N LEU A 614 14.95 5.43 10.01
CA LEU A 614 13.91 5.30 8.99
C LEU A 614 13.80 6.60 8.21
N LEU A 615 13.80 6.48 6.88
CA LEU A 615 13.45 7.53 5.94
C LEU A 615 12.13 7.16 5.28
N ILE A 616 11.18 8.08 5.30
CA ILE A 616 9.94 7.93 4.53
C ILE A 616 10.17 8.67 3.21
N THR A 617 10.73 7.96 2.24
CA THR A 617 11.27 8.55 1.01
C THR A 617 10.20 8.93 -0.03
N GLU A 618 8.96 8.54 0.22
CA GLU A 618 7.76 9.14 -0.39
C GLU A 618 6.61 9.12 0.63
N PHE A 619 5.93 10.25 0.79
CA PHE A 619 4.65 10.28 1.51
C PHE A 619 3.73 11.37 0.97
N ASN A 620 2.43 11.08 1.00
CA ASN A 620 1.35 12.03 0.77
C ASN A 620 0.03 11.43 1.31
N GLY A 621 -1.05 12.22 1.32
CA GLY A 621 -2.38 11.75 1.69
C GLY A 621 -2.97 10.72 0.72
N SER A 622 -2.55 10.75 -0.54
CA SER A 622 -2.92 9.82 -1.61
C SER A 622 -1.73 9.58 -2.53
N SER A 623 -1.66 8.39 -3.13
CA SER A 623 -0.72 8.09 -4.23
C SER A 623 -1.30 8.42 -5.61
N MET A 624 -2.57 8.83 -5.66
CA MET A 624 -3.30 9.15 -6.89
C MET A 624 -3.90 10.55 -6.82
N SER A 625 -4.32 11.07 -7.97
CA SER A 625 -5.05 12.34 -8.05
C SER A 625 -6.21 12.37 -7.06
N ASN A 626 -6.24 13.42 -6.21
CA ASN A 626 -7.27 13.62 -5.22
C ASN A 626 -7.44 15.14 -4.96
N ALA A 627 -8.67 15.65 -5.03
CA ALA A 627 -8.93 17.09 -4.86
C ALA A 627 -8.42 17.65 -3.51
N ASN A 628 -8.28 16.80 -2.48
CA ASN A 628 -7.72 17.23 -1.20
C ASN A 628 -6.25 17.64 -1.31
N CYS A 629 -5.49 17.14 -2.30
CA CYS A 629 -4.10 17.55 -2.53
C CYS A 629 -3.96 19.02 -2.94
N ASP A 630 -5.03 19.63 -3.47
CA ASP A 630 -5.02 21.03 -3.89
C ASP A 630 -5.46 22.00 -2.78
N SER A 631 -6.10 21.50 -1.72
CA SER A 631 -6.81 22.29 -0.71
C SER A 631 -6.04 22.43 0.61
N SER A 632 -6.62 23.16 1.57
CA SER A 632 -6.09 23.24 2.95
C SER A 632 -6.05 21.90 3.68
N VAL A 633 -6.76 20.88 3.19
CA VAL A 633 -6.68 19.51 3.71
C VAL A 633 -5.26 18.95 3.61
N ALA A 634 -4.57 19.17 2.47
CA ALA A 634 -3.17 18.75 2.32
C ALA A 634 -2.23 19.51 3.28
N ALA A 635 -2.51 20.79 3.54
CA ALA A 635 -1.77 21.57 4.51
C ALA A 635 -1.89 21.00 5.94
N ALA A 636 -3.11 20.70 6.38
CA ALA A 636 -3.38 20.12 7.67
C ALA A 636 -2.79 18.70 7.81
N PHE A 637 -2.94 17.89 6.77
CA PHE A 637 -2.33 16.55 6.68
C PHE A 637 -0.82 16.62 6.88
N TYR A 638 -0.14 17.55 6.19
CA TYR A 638 1.33 17.64 6.23
C TYR A 638 1.84 17.96 7.63
N VAL A 639 1.21 18.89 8.34
CA VAL A 639 1.56 19.23 9.73
C VAL A 639 1.33 18.02 10.66
N LYS A 640 0.19 17.33 10.52
CA LYS A 640 -0.10 16.16 11.34
C LYS A 640 0.87 15.02 11.04
N ALA A 641 1.26 14.80 9.77
CA ALA A 641 2.25 13.80 9.37
C ALA A 641 3.64 14.13 9.96
N ALA A 642 4.06 15.40 9.92
CA ALA A 642 5.31 15.85 10.54
C ALA A 642 5.33 15.56 12.06
N ARG A 643 4.20 15.74 12.76
CA ARG A 643 4.05 15.37 14.18
C ARG A 643 4.25 13.87 14.38
N VAL A 644 3.61 13.02 13.57
CA VAL A 644 3.77 11.56 13.64
C VAL A 644 5.22 11.14 13.40
N PHE A 645 5.91 11.76 12.43
CA PHE A 645 7.32 11.47 12.17
C PHE A 645 8.22 11.81 13.35
N LEU A 646 7.99 12.95 14.01
CA LEU A 646 8.69 13.31 15.25
C LEU A 646 8.45 12.28 16.35
N ASP A 647 7.19 11.88 16.57
CA ASP A 647 6.80 11.00 17.66
C ASP A 647 7.25 9.54 17.43
N THR A 648 7.40 9.11 16.18
CA THR A 648 7.84 7.75 15.82
C THR A 648 9.34 7.65 15.53
N GLY A 649 10.08 8.76 15.68
CA GLY A 649 11.53 8.79 15.48
C GLY A 649 11.96 8.56 14.02
N VAL A 650 11.12 8.94 13.05
CA VAL A 650 11.51 9.02 11.64
C VAL A 650 12.60 10.07 11.47
N LYS A 651 13.68 9.74 10.78
CA LYS A 651 14.79 10.67 10.53
C LYS A 651 14.35 11.80 9.59
N ARG A 652 13.58 11.47 8.54
CA ARG A 652 13.14 12.41 7.50
C ARG A 652 11.99 11.85 6.68
N GLY A 653 11.03 12.72 6.34
CA GLY A 653 9.95 12.47 5.38
C GLY A 653 10.13 13.30 4.11
N TYR A 654 9.96 12.67 2.96
CA TYR A 654 10.06 13.29 1.64
C TYR A 654 8.65 13.50 1.10
N TYR A 655 8.18 14.75 1.10
CA TYR A 655 6.88 15.06 0.52
C TYR A 655 6.88 14.77 -0.98
N PHE A 656 5.94 13.98 -1.42
CA PHE A 656 5.77 13.59 -2.81
C PHE A 656 4.60 14.38 -3.40
N THR A 657 4.79 15.49 -4.18
CA THR A 657 5.99 15.98 -4.83
C THR A 657 6.15 17.51 -4.67
N PRO A 658 7.27 18.14 -5.10
CA PRO A 658 7.39 19.61 -5.05
C PRO A 658 6.46 20.31 -6.05
N ILE A 659 6.15 19.70 -7.19
CA ILE A 659 5.36 20.28 -8.29
C ILE A 659 4.44 19.24 -8.91
N ASP A 660 3.25 19.65 -9.35
CA ASP A 660 2.33 18.83 -10.12
C ASP A 660 2.93 18.38 -11.46
N TYR A 661 2.89 17.06 -11.71
CA TYR A 661 3.37 16.52 -12.98
C TYR A 661 2.72 15.19 -13.38
N GLN A 662 2.24 14.40 -12.43
CA GLN A 662 1.78 13.03 -12.68
C GLN A 662 0.39 13.00 -13.30
N TYR A 663 -0.51 13.85 -12.80
CA TYR A 663 -1.89 13.98 -13.25
C TYR A 663 -2.19 15.38 -13.79
N ALA A 664 -1.18 16.26 -13.84
CA ALA A 664 -1.32 17.64 -14.25
C ALA A 664 -1.71 17.75 -15.72
N ARG A 665 -2.67 18.63 -16.00
CA ARG A 665 -3.10 19.03 -17.34
C ARG A 665 -2.54 20.41 -17.68
N MET A 666 -2.22 20.63 -18.96
CA MET A 666 -1.65 21.90 -19.39
C MET A 666 -2.66 23.03 -19.45
N ASP A 667 -3.95 22.69 -19.50
CA ASP A 667 -5.09 23.60 -19.65
C ASP A 667 -5.79 23.95 -18.32
N GLN A 668 -5.30 23.40 -17.18
CA GLN A 668 -5.91 23.60 -15.87
C GLN A 668 -4.86 23.92 -14.80
N TYR A 669 -5.23 24.72 -13.81
CA TYR A 669 -4.37 25.02 -12.65
C TYR A 669 -4.31 23.87 -11.65
N PHE A 670 -5.47 23.38 -11.25
CA PHE A 670 -5.60 22.39 -10.18
C PHE A 670 -6.28 21.13 -10.73
N THR A 671 -5.63 20.01 -10.57
CA THR A 671 -6.07 18.70 -11.09
C THR A 671 -6.11 17.63 -10.01
N GLY A 672 -5.95 18.02 -8.73
CA GLY A 672 -5.81 17.09 -7.62
C GLY A 672 -4.47 16.36 -7.63
N ASP A 673 -3.47 16.85 -8.36
CA ASP A 673 -2.13 16.24 -8.39
C ASP A 673 -1.36 16.52 -7.08
N LEU A 674 -0.27 15.84 -6.89
CA LEU A 674 0.39 15.62 -5.60
C LEU A 674 1.38 16.73 -5.20
N GLY A 675 1.53 17.78 -6.03
CA GLY A 675 2.53 18.80 -5.86
C GLY A 675 2.27 19.81 -4.72
N MET A 676 3.34 20.42 -4.22
CA MET A 676 3.26 21.65 -3.40
C MET A 676 2.94 22.88 -4.24
N PHE A 677 3.29 22.83 -5.51
CA PHE A 677 2.95 23.83 -6.51
C PHE A 677 2.17 23.20 -7.65
N THR A 678 1.26 23.95 -8.27
CA THR A 678 0.68 23.55 -9.54
C THR A 678 1.76 23.48 -10.62
N LYS A 679 1.49 22.84 -11.75
CA LYS A 679 2.40 22.79 -12.89
C LYS A 679 2.82 24.17 -13.40
N ASN A 680 1.97 25.16 -13.23
CA ASN A 680 2.22 26.55 -13.63
C ASN A 680 2.90 27.38 -12.51
N GLY A 681 3.29 26.73 -11.42
CA GLY A 681 4.00 27.34 -10.31
C GLY A 681 3.13 28.16 -9.35
N ILE A 682 1.82 27.95 -9.28
CA ILE A 682 0.97 28.54 -8.25
C ILE A 682 1.17 27.77 -6.94
N PRO A 683 1.52 28.46 -5.83
CA PRO A 683 1.63 27.79 -4.54
C PRO A 683 0.29 27.21 -4.10
N LYS A 684 0.29 25.93 -3.69
CA LYS A 684 -0.85 25.31 -3.02
C LYS A 684 -0.77 25.53 -1.50
N PRO A 685 -1.86 25.37 -0.75
CA PRO A 685 -1.86 25.52 0.71
C PRO A 685 -0.77 24.70 1.43
N VAL A 686 -0.43 23.52 0.95
CA VAL A 686 0.61 22.66 1.53
C VAL A 686 2.01 23.29 1.45
N PHE A 687 2.31 24.09 0.42
CA PHE A 687 3.58 24.86 0.38
C PHE A 687 3.68 25.83 1.57
N ASN A 688 2.58 26.50 1.91
CA ASN A 688 2.55 27.39 3.05
C ASN A 688 2.77 26.66 4.38
N SER A 689 2.33 25.38 4.50
CA SER A 689 2.67 24.56 5.68
C SER A 689 4.16 24.25 5.76
N GLN A 690 4.85 24.04 4.62
CA GLN A 690 6.31 23.91 4.61
C GLN A 690 7.00 25.16 5.14
N VAL A 691 6.52 26.36 4.75
CA VAL A 691 7.03 27.64 5.27
C VAL A 691 6.85 27.72 6.80
N LEU A 692 5.67 27.32 7.31
CA LEU A 692 5.38 27.37 8.76
C LEU A 692 6.17 26.31 9.54
N LEU A 693 6.30 25.09 9.03
CA LEU A 693 7.12 24.06 9.64
C LEU A 693 8.58 24.49 9.75
N ASN A 694 9.10 25.15 8.72
CA ASN A 694 10.49 25.67 8.74
C ASN A 694 10.72 26.73 9.83
N LYS A 695 9.70 27.52 10.21
CA LYS A 695 9.78 28.46 11.34
C LYS A 695 10.03 27.81 12.71
N LEU A 696 9.74 26.49 12.84
CA LEU A 696 10.00 25.74 14.07
C LEU A 696 11.48 25.33 14.21
N THR A 697 12.24 25.34 13.11
CA THR A 697 13.64 24.89 13.09
C THR A 697 14.49 25.71 14.04
N GLY A 698 15.36 25.06 14.80
CA GLY A 698 16.23 25.69 15.82
C GLY A 698 15.65 25.75 17.22
N GLY A 699 14.33 25.72 17.38
CA GLY A 699 13.69 25.67 18.69
C GLY A 699 13.74 24.29 19.33
N LYS A 700 13.57 24.22 20.65
CA LYS A 700 13.48 22.98 21.41
C LYS A 700 12.02 22.56 21.51
N ARG A 701 11.72 21.34 21.12
CA ARG A 701 10.36 20.81 21.20
C ARG A 701 9.89 20.75 22.66
N VAL A 702 8.62 21.06 22.89
CA VAL A 702 7.94 20.93 24.17
C VAL A 702 6.77 19.97 24.05
N ALA A 703 6.49 19.24 25.13
CA ALA A 703 5.39 18.29 25.14
C ALA A 703 4.05 19.01 24.96
N LEU A 704 3.23 18.46 24.09
CA LEU A 704 1.90 18.95 23.77
C LEU A 704 0.90 17.79 23.86
N ASP A 705 -0.05 17.90 24.78
CA ASP A 705 -1.12 16.93 24.98
C ASP A 705 -2.43 17.46 24.39
N VAL A 706 -3.11 16.62 23.63
CA VAL A 706 -4.37 16.94 22.96
C VAL A 706 -5.46 16.03 23.51
N SER A 707 -6.55 16.63 23.97
CA SER A 707 -7.66 15.87 24.57
C SER A 707 -8.51 15.11 23.55
N ASN A 708 -8.52 15.57 22.30
CA ASN A 708 -9.43 15.08 21.28
C ASN A 708 -8.94 15.35 19.86
N GLU A 709 -9.03 14.38 18.99
CA GLU A 709 -8.89 14.55 17.54
C GLU A 709 -10.13 15.28 16.98
N PRO A 710 -10.01 16.01 15.88
CA PRO A 710 -8.93 16.13 14.89
C PRO A 710 -7.83 17.15 15.22
N ALA A 711 -7.89 17.84 16.37
CA ALA A 711 -6.87 18.81 16.73
C ALA A 711 -5.52 18.15 17.02
N ASP A 712 -4.44 18.80 16.61
CA ASP A 712 -3.07 18.39 16.87
C ASP A 712 -2.13 19.59 16.75
N GLY A 713 -0.83 19.40 16.96
CA GLY A 713 0.14 20.46 16.76
C GLY A 713 1.56 20.08 17.14
N ILE A 714 2.46 21.01 16.86
CA ILE A 714 3.87 20.97 17.25
C ILE A 714 4.18 22.29 17.98
N ALA A 715 4.82 22.18 19.14
CA ALA A 715 5.23 23.34 19.94
C ALA A 715 6.75 23.31 20.16
N VAL A 716 7.37 24.48 20.03
CA VAL A 716 8.80 24.65 20.32
C VAL A 716 9.05 25.93 21.12
N LEU A 717 10.09 25.91 21.95
CA LEU A 717 10.60 27.05 22.66
C LEU A 717 11.96 27.43 22.04
N ASP A 718 12.08 28.70 21.61
CA ASP A 718 13.26 29.21 20.91
C ASP A 718 13.68 30.55 21.50
N GLY A 719 14.77 30.59 22.27
CA GLY A 719 15.30 31.83 22.86
C GLY A 719 14.30 32.64 23.71
N GLY A 720 13.27 31.99 24.30
CA GLY A 720 12.19 32.66 25.05
C GLY A 720 10.92 32.90 24.23
N THR A 721 10.96 32.71 22.93
CA THR A 721 9.78 32.75 22.03
C THR A 721 9.10 31.41 22.03
N LEU A 722 7.79 31.36 22.25
CA LEU A 722 6.96 30.14 22.11
C LEU A 722 6.33 30.14 20.73
N LYS A 723 6.66 29.11 19.95
CA LYS A 723 6.10 28.88 18.61
C LYS A 723 5.16 27.71 18.64
N LEU A 724 3.92 27.93 18.26
CA LEU A 724 2.86 26.89 18.19
C LEU A 724 2.42 26.71 16.75
N LEU A 725 2.55 25.52 16.19
CA LEU A 725 1.96 25.15 14.92
C LEU A 725 0.81 24.19 15.19
N LEU A 726 -0.40 24.70 15.11
CA LEU A 726 -1.63 24.00 15.42
C LEU A 726 -2.28 23.55 14.11
N THR A 727 -2.90 22.38 14.12
CA THR A 727 -3.64 21.86 12.99
C THR A 727 -4.94 21.21 13.43
N SER A 728 -5.87 21.18 12.51
CA SER A 728 -7.11 20.41 12.62
C SER A 728 -7.23 19.58 11.36
N PHE A 729 -6.90 18.30 11.45
CA PHE A 729 -7.05 17.36 10.34
C PHE A 729 -8.16 16.36 10.65
N ASP A 730 -9.29 16.52 9.99
CA ASP A 730 -10.48 15.69 10.15
C ASP A 730 -10.69 14.76 8.96
N GLU A 731 -10.14 13.55 9.02
CA GLU A 731 -10.26 12.56 7.96
C GLU A 731 -11.70 12.05 7.76
N ALA A 732 -12.58 12.23 8.75
CA ALA A 732 -14.00 11.87 8.64
C ALA A 732 -14.81 12.92 7.85
N ASN A 733 -14.28 14.14 7.72
CA ASN A 733 -14.95 15.27 7.08
C ASN A 733 -14.03 16.01 6.11
N LEU A 734 -13.29 15.29 5.28
CA LEU A 734 -12.40 15.86 4.27
C LEU A 734 -13.20 16.79 3.34
N GLY A 735 -12.72 18.01 3.17
CA GLY A 735 -13.34 19.01 2.31
C GLY A 735 -14.63 19.64 2.84
N ARG A 736 -15.14 19.26 4.02
CA ARG A 736 -16.35 19.84 4.62
C ARG A 736 -16.05 21.11 5.42
N LYS A 737 -17.09 21.93 5.58
CA LYS A 737 -17.06 23.10 6.44
C LYS A 737 -17.31 22.69 7.90
N GLY A 738 -16.63 23.33 8.80
CA GLY A 738 -16.79 23.13 10.25
C GLY A 738 -15.67 23.88 10.99
N THR A 739 -15.81 23.98 12.30
CA THR A 739 -14.85 24.67 13.18
C THR A 739 -14.72 23.88 14.47
N ILE A 740 -13.51 23.67 14.95
CA ILE A 740 -13.23 23.14 16.27
C ILE A 740 -12.90 24.30 17.21
N LYS A 741 -13.52 24.30 18.39
CA LYS A 741 -13.16 25.22 19.48
C LYS A 741 -11.97 24.65 20.24
N LEU A 742 -10.84 25.32 20.15
CA LEU A 742 -9.60 24.89 20.74
C LEU A 742 -9.27 25.76 21.96
N ALA A 743 -9.26 25.15 23.14
CA ALA A 743 -8.77 25.79 24.35
C ALA A 743 -7.31 25.42 24.57
N VAL A 744 -6.43 26.41 24.61
CA VAL A 744 -4.99 26.21 24.82
C VAL A 744 -4.60 26.69 26.20
N GLU A 745 -3.90 25.84 26.96
CA GLU A 745 -3.36 26.13 28.28
C GLU A 745 -1.86 25.86 28.34
N VAL A 746 -1.10 26.83 28.78
CA VAL A 746 0.35 26.77 28.96
C VAL A 746 0.67 27.14 30.40
N PRO A 747 0.84 26.19 31.32
CA PRO A 747 1.31 26.46 32.66
C PRO A 747 2.78 26.88 32.62
N ASP A 748 3.20 27.59 33.65
CA ASP A 748 4.57 28.10 33.88
C ASP A 748 5.14 28.86 32.67
N ALA A 749 4.26 29.56 31.94
CA ALA A 749 4.62 30.34 30.78
C ALA A 749 5.41 31.62 31.19
N PRO A 750 6.53 31.94 30.50
CA PRO A 750 7.17 33.23 30.63
C PRO A 750 6.22 34.34 30.21
N ARG A 751 6.55 35.61 30.55
CA ARG A 751 5.72 36.73 30.14
C ARG A 751 5.92 37.02 28.65
N PHE A 752 4.80 37.01 27.90
CA PHE A 752 4.77 37.42 26.51
C PHE A 752 4.12 38.77 26.32
N GLY A 753 4.71 39.60 25.43
CA GLY A 753 4.22 40.94 25.14
C GLY A 753 3.22 40.96 23.97
N HIS A 754 3.47 40.14 22.95
CA HIS A 754 2.62 40.07 21.77
C HIS A 754 2.58 38.66 21.16
N CYS A 755 1.62 38.46 20.28
CA CYS A 755 1.50 37.21 19.49
C CYS A 755 1.19 37.53 18.04
N THR A 756 1.99 36.95 17.15
CA THR A 756 1.79 37.01 15.70
C THR A 756 1.22 35.67 15.23
N MET A 757 0.18 35.74 14.40
CA MET A 757 -0.53 34.57 13.89
C MET A 757 -0.45 34.47 12.35
N TYR A 758 -0.38 33.25 11.81
CA TYR A 758 -0.50 32.92 10.38
C TYR A 758 -1.52 31.80 10.20
N ARG A 759 -2.34 31.91 9.17
CA ARG A 759 -3.43 30.92 8.94
C ARG A 759 -3.39 30.34 7.54
N ILE A 760 -3.71 29.05 7.47
CA ILE A 760 -3.98 28.33 6.22
C ILE A 760 -5.32 27.62 6.42
N ASP A 761 -6.34 28.14 5.78
CA ASP A 761 -7.68 27.56 5.84
C ASP A 761 -8.44 27.86 4.53
N ARG A 762 -9.73 27.66 4.51
CA ARG A 762 -10.55 27.94 3.32
C ARG A 762 -10.45 29.40 2.84
N ASN A 763 -10.29 30.35 3.77
CA ASN A 763 -10.33 31.78 3.48
C ASN A 763 -8.95 32.44 3.46
N HIS A 764 -7.90 31.74 3.96
CA HIS A 764 -6.57 32.31 4.16
C HIS A 764 -5.50 31.42 3.50
N ALA A 765 -4.57 32.07 2.78
CA ALA A 765 -3.43 31.41 2.13
C ALA A 765 -3.83 30.21 1.23
N ASN A 766 -4.93 30.36 0.48
CA ASN A 766 -5.58 29.27 -0.26
C ASN A 766 -5.93 29.66 -1.71
N SER A 767 -5.00 29.38 -2.61
CA SER A 767 -5.15 29.61 -4.03
C SER A 767 -6.21 28.72 -4.67
N TYR A 768 -6.44 27.51 -4.14
CA TYR A 768 -7.43 26.57 -4.67
C TYR A 768 -8.86 27.05 -4.44
N GLU A 769 -9.22 27.51 -3.23
CA GLU A 769 -10.54 28.10 -2.98
C GLU A 769 -10.77 29.32 -3.86
N LYS A 770 -9.76 30.16 -4.04
CA LYS A 770 -9.86 31.30 -4.96
C LYS A 770 -10.13 30.86 -6.41
N TYR A 771 -9.48 29.80 -6.88
CA TYR A 771 -9.74 29.22 -8.19
C TYR A 771 -11.18 28.74 -8.32
N LEU A 772 -11.76 28.10 -7.28
CA LEU A 772 -13.15 27.70 -7.25
C LEU A 772 -14.11 28.90 -7.24
N GLU A 773 -13.83 29.95 -6.45
CA GLU A 773 -14.61 31.18 -6.41
C GLU A 773 -14.67 31.88 -7.78
N LEU A 774 -13.57 31.86 -8.52
CA LEU A 774 -13.48 32.43 -9.87
C LEU A 774 -14.16 31.56 -10.95
N GLY A 775 -14.78 30.42 -10.58
CA GLY A 775 -15.47 29.55 -11.52
C GLY A 775 -14.51 28.68 -12.37
N LYS A 776 -13.33 28.35 -11.82
CA LYS A 776 -12.30 27.56 -12.50
C LYS A 776 -11.83 28.19 -13.81
N PRO A 777 -11.29 29.39 -13.77
CA PRO A 777 -10.91 30.14 -14.97
C PRO A 777 -9.80 29.44 -15.74
N VAL A 778 -9.69 29.79 -17.02
CA VAL A 778 -8.58 29.38 -17.88
C VAL A 778 -7.27 30.05 -17.42
N ILE A 779 -6.16 29.46 -17.83
CA ILE A 779 -4.82 29.97 -17.51
C ILE A 779 -4.62 31.32 -18.20
N SER A 780 -4.30 32.35 -17.40
CA SER A 780 -3.97 33.69 -17.87
C SER A 780 -3.08 34.42 -16.85
N PRO A 781 -2.32 35.44 -17.26
CA PRO A 781 -1.51 36.22 -16.33
C PRO A 781 -2.33 36.89 -15.22
N GLU A 782 -3.53 37.35 -15.50
CA GLU A 782 -4.45 37.97 -14.54
C GLU A 782 -4.94 36.96 -13.51
N THR A 783 -5.24 35.73 -13.93
CA THR A 783 -5.60 34.63 -13.05
C THR A 783 -4.41 34.22 -12.20
N ASP A 784 -3.23 34.08 -12.78
CA ASP A 784 -1.99 33.77 -12.06
C ASP A 784 -1.75 34.75 -10.91
N GLU A 785 -1.89 36.07 -11.16
CA GLU A 785 -1.70 37.09 -10.14
C GLU A 785 -2.74 36.96 -9.02
N GLN A 786 -4.02 36.72 -9.35
CA GLN A 786 -5.08 36.57 -8.35
C GLN A 786 -4.83 35.35 -7.47
N LEU A 787 -4.45 34.21 -8.08
CA LEU A 787 -4.16 32.98 -7.34
C LEU A 787 -2.92 33.12 -6.45
N ARG A 788 -1.85 33.78 -6.92
CA ARG A 788 -0.66 34.07 -6.11
C ARG A 788 -0.96 35.00 -4.94
N ARG A 789 -1.79 36.03 -5.13
CA ARG A 789 -2.26 36.88 -4.03
C ARG A 789 -3.05 36.10 -3.01
N ALA A 790 -3.92 35.17 -3.44
CA ALA A 790 -4.70 34.32 -2.54
C ALA A 790 -3.84 33.27 -1.80
N ALA A 791 -2.71 32.86 -2.37
CA ALA A 791 -1.73 32.00 -1.72
C ALA A 791 -0.87 32.75 -0.68
N ALA A 792 -0.83 34.09 -0.70
CA ALA A 792 -0.03 34.87 0.26
C ALA A 792 -0.52 34.66 1.69
N MET A 793 0.43 34.62 2.63
CA MET A 793 0.18 34.33 4.04
C MET A 793 0.72 35.51 4.88
N PRO A 794 0.00 36.66 4.97
CA PRO A 794 0.41 37.80 5.77
C PRO A 794 0.33 37.49 7.28
N PRO A 795 1.20 38.06 8.10
CA PRO A 795 1.09 38.00 9.55
C PRO A 795 -0.14 38.78 10.05
N GLU A 796 -0.77 38.26 11.08
CA GLU A 796 -1.90 38.90 11.75
C GLU A 796 -1.61 39.00 13.25
N PRO A 797 -1.97 40.12 13.93
CA PRO A 797 -1.85 40.21 15.38
C PRO A 797 -2.92 39.35 16.06
N PHE A 798 -2.55 38.62 17.13
CA PHE A 798 -3.49 37.89 17.97
C PHE A 798 -3.52 38.44 19.39
N PRO A 799 -4.40 39.41 19.71
CA PRO A 799 -4.47 40.08 21.02
C PRO A 799 -5.28 39.26 22.04
N ALA A 800 -5.98 38.19 21.67
CA ALA A 800 -6.97 37.49 22.49
C ALA A 800 -6.40 36.46 23.47
N PHE A 801 -5.13 36.62 23.91
CA PHE A 801 -4.55 35.74 24.93
C PHE A 801 -4.58 36.41 26.32
N ARG A 802 -4.70 35.54 27.35
CA ARG A 802 -4.67 35.99 28.76
C ARG A 802 -3.48 35.38 29.46
N GLN A 803 -2.75 36.19 30.21
CA GLN A 803 -1.65 35.69 31.03
C GLN A 803 -1.82 36.17 32.47
N ARG A 804 -1.95 35.21 33.41
CA ARG A 804 -2.06 35.48 34.85
C ARG A 804 -1.31 34.39 35.63
N ASN A 805 -0.58 34.80 36.69
CA ASN A 805 0.13 33.89 37.59
C ASN A 805 1.00 32.85 36.89
N GLY A 806 1.74 33.22 35.86
CA GLY A 806 2.58 32.29 35.09
C GLY A 806 1.80 31.34 34.15
N LYS A 807 0.47 31.50 34.00
CA LYS A 807 -0.33 30.71 33.08
C LYS A 807 -0.73 31.54 31.86
N LEU A 808 -0.38 31.08 30.64
CA LEU A 808 -0.92 31.60 29.40
C LEU A 808 -2.14 30.73 29.02
N ALA A 809 -3.26 31.37 28.67
CA ALA A 809 -4.45 30.67 28.18
C ALA A 809 -5.13 31.50 27.07
N PHE A 810 -5.68 30.84 26.09
CA PHE A 810 -6.51 31.42 25.04
C PHE A 810 -7.44 30.40 24.41
N GLU A 811 -8.48 30.88 23.76
CA GLU A 811 -9.39 30.11 22.94
C GLU A 811 -9.19 30.52 21.49
N LEU A 812 -9.24 29.53 20.61
CA LEU A 812 -9.10 29.68 19.16
C LEU A 812 -10.19 28.87 18.44
N GLU A 813 -10.91 29.52 17.54
CA GLU A 813 -11.74 28.80 16.56
C GLU A 813 -10.86 28.41 15.37
N LEU A 814 -10.61 27.12 15.25
CA LEU A 814 -9.79 26.54 14.20
C LEU A 814 -10.71 25.85 13.18
N PRO A 815 -10.79 26.35 11.93
CA PRO A 815 -11.56 25.66 10.89
C PRO A 815 -11.08 24.23 10.70
N LEU A 816 -11.98 23.30 10.39
CA LEU A 816 -11.60 21.92 10.08
C LEU A 816 -10.70 21.87 8.84
N ASN A 817 -9.72 20.98 8.88
CA ASN A 817 -8.73 20.83 7.82
C ASN A 817 -7.94 22.12 7.53
N SER A 818 -7.40 22.72 8.59
CA SER A 818 -6.65 23.96 8.55
C SER A 818 -5.38 23.91 9.39
N VAL A 819 -4.55 24.95 9.25
CA VAL A 819 -3.32 25.15 10.01
C VAL A 819 -3.29 26.58 10.57
N CYS A 820 -2.85 26.72 11.81
CA CYS A 820 -2.62 28.00 12.46
C CYS A 820 -1.24 27.99 13.14
N TYR A 821 -0.37 28.90 12.76
CA TYR A 821 0.91 29.12 13.43
C TYR A 821 0.83 30.39 14.30
N MET A 822 1.30 30.26 15.52
CA MET A 822 1.31 31.37 16.49
C MET A 822 2.70 31.54 17.10
N GLU A 823 3.18 32.74 17.17
CA GLU A 823 4.50 33.10 17.69
C GLU A 823 4.33 34.11 18.83
N PHE A 824 4.57 33.64 20.06
CA PHE A 824 4.50 34.47 21.27
C PHE A 824 5.90 34.95 21.65
N GLU A 825 6.08 36.25 21.62
CA GLU A 825 7.36 36.90 21.88
C GLU A 825 7.32 37.65 23.23
N PRO A 826 8.46 37.73 23.94
CA PRO A 826 8.58 38.42 25.24
C PRO A 826 8.09 39.89 25.28
#